data_d24a99d5082455717ebbf906ae483b36
#
_entry.id   d24a99d5082455717ebbf906ae483b36
#
_cell.length_a   1.000
_cell.length_b   1.000
_cell.length_c   1.000
_cell.angle_alpha   90.00
_cell.angle_beta   90.00
_cell.angle_gamma   90.00
#
_symmetry.space_group_name_H-M   'P 1'
#
loop_
_entity.id
_entity.type
_entity.pdbx_description
1 polymer ?
#
loop_
_entity_poly.entity_id
_entity_poly.type
_entity_poly.pdbx_seq_one_letter_code
_entity_poly.pdbx_strand_id
1 'polypeptide(L)'
;MNSHILIKINNFVKNRLVEFSGILLTIIGIFLLISIVSYSPADPNFIYTPDDVEIKNIGGFYGSVISDFLLQSIGLISFLMVINLLNWGLTLIVRKKISNFIAKIFFTISYTIFGSTFINIFYNNSFWLIDNGNGGFLGRIIKENFYSLTNLTENRYIFFSLLLLTITFFILSINIEIRGIAKILSFPYLIIKKIIYFLKKNKENNSKTDNVNLNTGIKDLSDDVLKETQQILPFATKKEPAISGGDFKLPPLNFLEKNKNLKNYNNVELNVNSEFLEKILLDFGVEGKIKRVSYGPVVTLNEFEPAPGIKVSKIINLSDDIARNTSSVSARVATIPGKNTVGIEIPNTKRENVFLSEIVSDEKFEKKEIKLPIALGKSISGIPIVGDLSVMPHLLIAGTTGSGKSVCVNSIILSLLYRHPPEKCNLILVDPKMLELSAYEGIPHLLCPVITEAKKATAALGWTVKEMENRYKLMTGIGVKNIDGYNSKNKKHMPYIVLIVDEMSDLMLIAGKEIENYIQKLSQMARAAGIHIIMATQRPSVDVITGTIKANFPTRISFQVSSKIDSRTILGEQGAEQLLGKGDMLFMSSANRIVRIHGPHVTESEIEKVNGYLRSQGKPDYIDEITVIKDNELDSNKNINNENKKDELYFEALNIVKLEKKASTSFLQRKLQIGYNRAARIMEMMEKEGVVGQANHVGKREIL
;
A
#
# COMPACT_ATOMS: atom_id res chain seq x y z
N MET A 1 3.10 -30.46 74.18
CA MET A 1 2.13 -30.85 73.14
C MET A 1 1.56 -29.64 72.33
N ASN A 2 1.61 -28.44 72.91
CA ASN A 2 1.02 -27.25 72.30
C ASN A 2 1.88 -26.59 71.19
N SER A 3 3.21 -26.71 71.17
CA SER A 3 4.08 -26.05 70.19
C SER A 3 3.96 -26.65 68.77
N HIS A 4 3.77 -27.97 68.69
CA HIS A 4 3.61 -28.64 67.37
C HIS A 4 2.26 -28.31 66.67
N ILE A 5 1.21 -28.10 67.45
CA ILE A 5 -0.12 -27.71 66.96
C ILE A 5 -0.09 -26.26 66.50
N LEU A 6 0.52 -25.36 67.28
CA LEU A 6 0.70 -23.95 66.87
C LEU A 6 1.51 -23.80 65.63
N ILE A 7 2.57 -24.59 65.44
CA ILE A 7 3.36 -24.56 64.16
C ILE A 7 2.54 -25.08 62.99
N LYS A 8 1.72 -26.14 63.16
CA LYS A 8 0.83 -26.61 62.07
C LYS A 8 -0.24 -25.59 61.68
N ILE A 9 -0.86 -24.94 62.68
CA ILE A 9 -1.86 -23.90 62.49
C ILE A 9 -1.22 -22.69 61.78
N ASN A 10 -0.06 -22.25 62.25
CA ASN A 10 0.65 -21.10 61.59
C ASN A 10 1.04 -21.41 60.13
N ASN A 11 1.55 -22.62 59.87
CA ASN A 11 1.86 -23.03 58.50
C ASN A 11 0.61 -23.17 57.62
N PHE A 12 -0.50 -23.63 58.18
CA PHE A 12 -1.78 -23.70 57.50
C PHE A 12 -2.28 -22.29 57.12
N VAL A 13 -2.33 -21.38 58.07
CA VAL A 13 -2.76 -20.00 57.89
C VAL A 13 -1.85 -19.29 56.86
N LYS A 14 -0.54 -19.43 57.01
CA LYS A 14 0.44 -18.89 56.08
C LYS A 14 0.23 -19.40 54.63
N ASN A 15 0.00 -20.69 54.45
CA ASN A 15 -0.24 -21.27 53.12
C ASN A 15 -1.55 -20.76 52.51
N ARG A 16 -2.61 -20.57 53.31
CA ARG A 16 -3.87 -20.01 52.82
C ARG A 16 -3.77 -18.54 52.47
N LEU A 17 -3.01 -17.75 53.20
CA LEU A 17 -2.72 -16.36 52.84
C LEU A 17 -1.92 -16.26 51.55
N VAL A 18 -0.96 -17.16 51.33
CA VAL A 18 -0.19 -17.19 50.06
C VAL A 18 -1.09 -17.61 48.90
N GLU A 19 -1.97 -18.59 49.06
CA GLU A 19 -2.94 -18.98 48.04
C GLU A 19 -3.89 -17.82 47.70
N PHE A 20 -4.41 -17.14 48.74
CA PHE A 20 -5.27 -15.98 48.55
C PHE A 20 -4.56 -14.83 47.79
N SER A 21 -3.32 -14.53 48.17
CA SER A 21 -2.52 -13.53 47.45
C SER A 21 -2.25 -13.95 46.02
N GLY A 22 -2.07 -15.25 45.73
CA GLY A 22 -1.94 -15.78 44.37
C GLY A 22 -3.21 -15.62 43.56
N ILE A 23 -4.38 -15.88 44.12
CA ILE A 23 -5.68 -15.68 43.48
C ILE A 23 -5.90 -14.19 43.16
N LEU A 24 -5.65 -13.32 44.15
CA LEU A 24 -5.77 -11.89 43.98
C LEU A 24 -4.88 -11.36 42.82
N LEU A 25 -3.61 -11.79 42.79
CA LEU A 25 -2.66 -11.41 41.78
C LEU A 25 -3.09 -11.90 40.37
N THR A 26 -3.68 -13.10 40.30
CA THR A 26 -4.21 -13.66 39.04
C THR A 26 -5.43 -12.85 38.55
N ILE A 27 -6.36 -12.48 39.45
CA ILE A 27 -7.52 -11.66 39.12
C ILE A 27 -7.07 -10.29 38.62
N ILE A 28 -6.12 -9.65 39.33
CA ILE A 28 -5.53 -8.37 38.85
C ILE A 28 -4.88 -8.52 37.47
N GLY A 29 -4.12 -9.60 37.25
CA GLY A 29 -3.48 -9.87 35.97
C GLY A 29 -4.50 -10.05 34.83
N ILE A 30 -5.61 -10.76 35.06
CA ILE A 30 -6.70 -10.92 34.07
C ILE A 30 -7.38 -9.58 33.82
N PHE A 31 -7.68 -8.81 34.85
CA PHE A 31 -8.27 -7.48 34.72
C PHE A 31 -7.38 -6.54 33.88
N LEU A 32 -6.08 -6.51 34.19
CA LEU A 32 -5.10 -5.71 33.42
C LEU A 32 -5.00 -6.18 31.94
N LEU A 33 -5.02 -7.50 31.72
CA LEU A 33 -4.99 -8.05 30.36
C LEU A 33 -6.20 -7.58 29.55
N ILE A 34 -7.41 -7.71 30.10
CA ILE A 34 -8.64 -7.27 29.44
C ILE A 34 -8.61 -5.77 29.20
N SER A 35 -8.17 -4.98 30.18
CA SER A 35 -8.10 -3.52 30.08
C SER A 35 -7.11 -3.06 29.00
N ILE A 36 -5.92 -3.69 28.91
CA ILE A 36 -4.91 -3.32 27.90
C ILE A 36 -5.34 -3.78 26.49
N VAL A 37 -5.96 -4.95 26.35
CA VAL A 37 -6.45 -5.45 25.05
C VAL A 37 -7.62 -4.60 24.51
N SER A 38 -8.47 -4.10 25.42
CA SER A 38 -9.61 -3.23 25.05
C SER A 38 -9.30 -1.72 25.14
N TYR A 39 -8.02 -1.34 25.20
CA TYR A 39 -7.60 0.06 25.26
C TYR A 39 -8.06 0.85 24.04
N SER A 40 -8.59 2.04 24.26
CA SER A 40 -8.98 3.01 23.22
C SER A 40 -8.43 4.39 23.59
N PRO A 41 -7.69 5.06 22.69
CA PRO A 41 -7.16 6.40 22.95
C PRO A 41 -8.24 7.49 23.15
N ALA A 42 -9.47 7.20 22.78
CA ALA A 42 -10.60 8.14 22.92
C ALA A 42 -11.31 8.00 24.28
N ASP A 43 -10.97 6.98 25.08
CA ASP A 43 -11.59 6.76 26.38
C ASP A 43 -11.04 7.76 27.42
N PRO A 44 -11.80 8.10 28.47
CA PRO A 44 -11.35 9.00 29.52
C PRO A 44 -10.16 8.42 30.27
N ASN A 45 -9.21 9.30 30.62
CA ASN A 45 -8.03 8.99 31.40
C ASN A 45 -7.85 10.00 32.56
N PHE A 46 -6.72 9.98 33.29
CA PHE A 46 -6.47 10.94 34.36
C PHE A 46 -6.41 12.42 33.95
N ILE A 47 -6.09 12.69 32.68
CA ILE A 47 -5.85 14.04 32.15
C ILE A 47 -7.06 14.49 31.30
N TYR A 48 -7.69 13.55 30.62
CA TYR A 48 -8.79 13.80 29.68
C TYR A 48 -10.07 13.07 30.15
N THR A 49 -11.05 13.84 30.64
CA THR A 49 -12.36 13.35 31.09
C THR A 49 -13.46 14.11 30.34
N PRO A 50 -13.81 13.71 29.13
CA PRO A 50 -14.91 14.34 28.39
C PRO A 50 -16.26 13.95 28.98
N ASP A 51 -17.21 14.91 29.05
CA ASP A 51 -18.51 14.74 29.72
C ASP A 51 -19.50 13.78 29.03
N ASP A 52 -19.30 13.45 27.71
CA ASP A 52 -20.28 12.70 26.90
C ASP A 52 -19.65 11.55 26.07
N VAL A 53 -18.62 10.86 26.55
CA VAL A 53 -18.02 9.74 25.82
C VAL A 53 -18.36 8.39 26.43
N GLU A 54 -18.97 7.50 25.67
CA GLU A 54 -19.12 6.08 26.06
C GLU A 54 -17.76 5.39 26.15
N ILE A 55 -17.46 4.84 27.34
CA ILE A 55 -16.21 4.13 27.60
C ILE A 55 -16.20 2.81 26.85
N LYS A 56 -15.24 2.63 25.93
CA LYS A 56 -15.07 1.42 25.12
C LYS A 56 -14.28 0.33 25.81
N ASN A 57 -13.49 0.69 26.84
CA ASN A 57 -12.71 -0.25 27.60
C ASN A 57 -13.60 -1.22 28.38
N ILE A 58 -13.41 -2.52 28.20
CA ILE A 58 -14.17 -3.58 28.89
C ILE A 58 -14.02 -3.50 30.41
N GLY A 59 -12.87 -3.01 30.90
CA GLY A 59 -12.63 -2.75 32.33
C GLY A 59 -13.31 -1.48 32.87
N GLY A 60 -14.15 -0.79 32.07
CA GLY A 60 -14.79 0.46 32.42
C GLY A 60 -13.80 1.60 32.65
N PHE A 61 -14.20 2.61 33.42
CA PHE A 61 -13.36 3.79 33.71
C PHE A 61 -12.00 3.43 34.33
N TYR A 62 -12.01 2.55 35.31
CA TYR A 62 -10.74 2.11 35.95
C TYR A 62 -9.83 1.34 35.01
N GLY A 63 -10.42 0.52 34.12
CA GLY A 63 -9.69 -0.19 33.08
C GLY A 63 -9.06 0.76 32.07
N SER A 64 -9.80 1.79 31.62
CA SER A 64 -9.31 2.82 30.71
C SER A 64 -8.13 3.59 31.32
N VAL A 65 -8.29 4.12 32.52
CA VAL A 65 -7.26 4.90 33.23
C VAL A 65 -5.98 4.09 33.44
N ILE A 66 -6.10 2.84 33.94
CA ILE A 66 -4.92 2.01 34.24
C ILE A 66 -4.23 1.55 32.95
N SER A 67 -4.99 1.16 31.93
CA SER A 67 -4.41 0.75 30.64
C SER A 67 -3.70 1.90 29.95
N ASP A 68 -4.29 3.10 29.96
CA ASP A 68 -3.64 4.31 29.42
C ASP A 68 -2.33 4.60 30.16
N PHE A 69 -2.35 4.61 31.50
CA PHE A 69 -1.15 4.84 32.30
C PHE A 69 -0.03 3.83 32.00
N LEU A 70 -0.35 2.55 31.90
CA LEU A 70 0.66 1.51 31.61
C LEU A 70 1.20 1.61 30.18
N LEU A 71 0.33 1.80 29.20
CA LEU A 71 0.72 1.90 27.80
C LEU A 71 1.50 3.18 27.52
N GLN A 72 1.09 4.31 28.10
CA GLN A 72 1.83 5.58 27.96
C GLN A 72 3.17 5.56 28.71
N SER A 73 3.28 4.86 29.84
CA SER A 73 4.52 4.80 30.64
C SER A 73 5.57 3.87 30.03
N ILE A 74 5.21 2.61 29.76
CA ILE A 74 6.15 1.55 29.35
C ILE A 74 5.86 0.93 27.97
N GLY A 75 4.83 1.42 27.30
CA GLY A 75 4.46 0.99 25.94
C GLY A 75 3.99 -0.46 25.88
N LEU A 76 4.25 -1.11 24.74
CA LEU A 76 3.83 -2.51 24.48
C LEU A 76 4.48 -3.54 25.44
N ILE A 77 5.53 -3.17 26.15
CA ILE A 77 6.13 -4.04 27.18
C ILE A 77 5.17 -4.29 28.35
N SER A 78 4.14 -3.48 28.55
CA SER A 78 3.06 -3.71 29.51
C SER A 78 2.40 -5.09 29.35
N PHE A 79 2.29 -5.62 28.14
CA PHE A 79 1.78 -6.98 27.90
C PHE A 79 2.66 -8.06 28.56
N LEU A 80 4.00 -7.92 28.45
CA LEU A 80 4.93 -8.85 29.09
C LEU A 80 4.85 -8.76 30.64
N MET A 81 4.63 -7.55 31.16
CA MET A 81 4.42 -7.34 32.57
C MET A 81 3.16 -8.06 33.11
N VAL A 82 2.06 -7.99 32.37
CA VAL A 82 0.81 -8.69 32.71
C VAL A 82 1.00 -10.21 32.68
N ILE A 83 1.68 -10.74 31.63
CA ILE A 83 2.01 -12.18 31.55
C ILE A 83 2.84 -12.61 32.76
N ASN A 84 3.78 -11.78 33.22
CA ASN A 84 4.61 -12.05 34.36
C ASN A 84 3.79 -12.08 35.67
N LEU A 85 2.87 -11.13 35.88
CA LEU A 85 1.94 -11.10 36.99
C LEU A 85 1.04 -12.35 37.05
N LEU A 86 0.48 -12.76 35.91
CA LEU A 86 -0.32 -14.00 35.81
C LEU A 86 0.51 -15.24 36.16
N ASN A 87 1.74 -15.32 35.66
CA ASN A 87 2.63 -16.43 36.00
C ASN A 87 2.97 -16.48 37.49
N TRP A 88 3.25 -15.33 38.11
CA TRP A 88 3.50 -15.27 39.56
C TRP A 88 2.25 -15.66 40.39
N GLY A 89 1.06 -15.17 40.01
CA GLY A 89 -0.21 -15.53 40.60
C GLY A 89 -0.46 -17.04 40.58
N LEU A 90 -0.35 -17.64 39.40
CA LEU A 90 -0.49 -19.10 39.22
C LEU A 90 0.57 -19.89 40.00
N THR A 91 1.81 -19.39 40.05
CA THR A 91 2.89 -20.03 40.85
C THR A 91 2.60 -20.01 42.33
N LEU A 92 2.06 -18.92 42.86
CA LEU A 92 1.67 -18.82 44.27
C LEU A 92 0.52 -19.78 44.61
N ILE A 93 -0.46 -19.92 43.72
CA ILE A 93 -1.58 -20.87 43.90
C ILE A 93 -1.06 -22.32 43.95
N VAL A 94 -0.20 -22.68 42.96
CA VAL A 94 0.22 -24.08 42.75
C VAL A 94 1.37 -24.47 43.72
N ARG A 95 2.42 -23.62 43.77
CA ARG A 95 3.69 -23.93 44.45
C ARG A 95 3.82 -23.27 45.82
N LYS A 96 2.91 -22.39 46.21
CA LYS A 96 2.87 -21.65 47.49
C LYS A 96 4.15 -20.88 47.83
N LYS A 97 5.04 -20.69 46.84
CA LYS A 97 6.31 -19.97 47.01
C LYS A 97 6.85 -19.51 45.66
N ILE A 98 7.34 -18.28 45.61
CA ILE A 98 8.18 -17.78 44.50
C ILE A 98 9.62 -17.81 44.95
N SER A 99 10.50 -18.52 44.22
CA SER A 99 11.93 -18.54 44.51
C SER A 99 12.57 -17.20 44.15
N ASN A 100 13.43 -16.67 45.00
CA ASN A 100 14.21 -15.44 44.76
C ASN A 100 13.37 -14.26 44.29
N PHE A 101 12.28 -13.96 45.00
CA PHE A 101 11.28 -12.95 44.64
C PHE A 101 11.91 -11.57 44.33
N ILE A 102 12.88 -11.12 45.17
CA ILE A 102 13.57 -9.83 44.99
C ILE A 102 14.34 -9.80 43.65
N ALA A 103 15.05 -10.90 43.36
CA ALA A 103 15.76 -10.99 42.06
C ALA A 103 14.80 -10.96 40.88
N LYS A 104 13.60 -11.54 41.00
CA LYS A 104 12.59 -11.50 39.93
C LYS A 104 11.99 -10.13 39.73
N ILE A 105 11.81 -9.35 40.79
CA ILE A 105 11.43 -7.94 40.65
C ILE A 105 12.52 -7.16 39.91
N PHE A 106 13.79 -7.36 40.27
CA PHE A 106 14.90 -6.74 39.57
C PHE A 106 14.92 -7.10 38.07
N PHE A 107 14.72 -8.37 37.70
CA PHE A 107 14.64 -8.79 36.31
C PHE A 107 13.41 -8.21 35.60
N THR A 108 12.28 -8.04 36.29
CA THR A 108 11.09 -7.38 35.77
C THR A 108 11.39 -5.92 35.41
N ILE A 109 12.01 -5.17 36.30
CA ILE A 109 12.42 -3.79 36.03
C ILE A 109 13.43 -3.74 34.89
N SER A 110 14.39 -4.66 34.85
CA SER A 110 15.41 -4.69 33.81
C SER A 110 14.81 -4.92 32.41
N TYR A 111 13.94 -5.94 32.22
CA TYR A 111 13.37 -6.16 30.91
C TYR A 111 12.38 -5.06 30.49
N THR A 112 11.71 -4.39 31.44
CA THR A 112 10.86 -3.23 31.09
C THR A 112 11.72 -2.08 30.55
N ILE A 113 12.85 -1.79 31.18
CA ILE A 113 13.78 -0.74 30.72
C ILE A 113 14.34 -1.09 29.33
N PHE A 114 14.97 -2.25 29.18
CA PHE A 114 15.58 -2.64 27.89
C PHE A 114 14.56 -2.84 26.78
N GLY A 115 13.39 -3.41 27.07
CA GLY A 115 12.32 -3.64 26.12
C GLY A 115 11.65 -2.34 25.65
N SER A 116 11.32 -1.43 26.57
CA SER A 116 10.77 -0.10 26.19
C SER A 116 11.77 0.68 25.34
N THR A 117 13.06 0.63 25.70
CA THR A 117 14.14 1.27 24.90
C THR A 117 14.25 0.63 23.51
N PHE A 118 14.25 -0.70 23.43
CA PHE A 118 14.30 -1.45 22.20
C PHE A 118 13.15 -1.07 21.27
N ILE A 119 11.91 -1.10 21.75
CA ILE A 119 10.73 -0.76 20.96
C ILE A 119 10.78 0.72 20.53
N ASN A 120 11.20 1.64 21.41
CA ASN A 120 11.26 3.06 21.06
C ASN A 120 12.33 3.36 20.01
N ILE A 121 13.45 2.65 19.98
CA ILE A 121 14.51 2.85 18.98
C ILE A 121 14.10 2.28 17.63
N PHE A 122 13.57 1.05 17.58
CA PHE A 122 13.40 0.29 16.34
C PHE A 122 11.96 0.22 15.83
N TYR A 123 10.93 0.37 16.69
CA TYR A 123 9.51 0.17 16.38
C TYR A 123 8.59 1.23 16.99
N ASN A 124 9.01 2.51 17.00
CA ASN A 124 8.29 3.57 17.72
C ASN A 124 6.99 4.04 17.08
N ASN A 125 6.75 3.76 15.80
CA ASN A 125 5.57 4.24 15.09
C ASN A 125 4.30 3.54 15.59
N SER A 126 3.37 4.29 16.18
CA SER A 126 2.09 3.79 16.66
C SER A 126 0.96 4.68 16.20
N PHE A 127 -0.19 4.06 15.85
CA PHE A 127 -1.42 4.77 15.53
C PHE A 127 -2.35 4.91 16.75
N TRP A 128 -2.11 4.17 17.83
CA TRP A 128 -2.91 4.21 19.07
C TRP A 128 -2.17 4.83 20.27
N LEU A 129 -0.85 4.85 20.28
CA LEU A 129 -0.03 5.51 21.30
C LEU A 129 0.64 6.74 20.70
N ILE A 130 -0.16 7.74 20.36
CA ILE A 130 0.25 8.91 19.58
C ILE A 130 1.29 9.76 20.33
N ASP A 131 1.13 9.91 21.67
CA ASP A 131 1.94 10.84 22.45
C ASP A 131 3.37 10.32 22.72
N ASN A 132 3.52 9.06 23.10
CA ASN A 132 4.80 8.48 23.51
C ASN A 132 5.30 7.35 22.61
N GLY A 133 4.49 6.90 21.63
CA GLY A 133 4.81 5.78 20.74
C GLY A 133 4.79 4.41 21.42
N ASN A 134 5.14 3.38 20.66
CA ASN A 134 5.08 1.98 21.11
C ASN A 134 6.01 1.66 22.29
N GLY A 135 7.10 2.40 22.49
CA GLY A 135 8.05 2.21 23.58
C GLY A 135 7.66 2.94 24.88
N GLY A 136 6.60 3.77 24.85
CA GLY A 136 6.15 4.58 25.98
C GLY A 136 7.14 5.66 26.40
N PHE A 137 6.77 6.41 27.44
CA PHE A 137 7.55 7.52 28.00
C PHE A 137 8.95 7.08 28.48
N LEU A 138 9.05 5.92 29.12
CA LEU A 138 10.32 5.37 29.61
C LEU A 138 11.30 5.14 28.46
N GLY A 139 10.84 4.51 27.36
CA GLY A 139 11.67 4.28 26.19
C GLY A 139 12.10 5.57 25.51
N ARG A 140 11.20 6.58 25.48
CA ARG A 140 11.50 7.90 24.91
C ARG A 140 12.59 8.65 25.69
N ILE A 141 12.47 8.73 27.00
CA ILE A 141 13.48 9.40 27.85
C ILE A 141 14.85 8.74 27.68
N ILE A 142 14.91 7.42 27.70
CA ILE A 142 16.19 6.71 27.57
C ILE A 142 16.79 6.99 26.18
N LYS A 143 16.00 6.91 25.13
CA LYS A 143 16.46 7.22 23.76
C LYS A 143 16.98 8.65 23.66
N GLU A 144 16.25 9.65 24.14
CA GLU A 144 16.64 11.06 24.07
C GLU A 144 17.95 11.34 24.82
N ASN A 145 18.16 10.74 25.99
CA ASN A 145 19.39 10.90 26.76
C ASN A 145 20.60 10.15 26.18
N PHE A 146 20.39 8.99 25.52
CA PHE A 146 21.46 8.21 24.90
C PHE A 146 21.75 8.60 23.46
N TYR A 147 20.81 9.23 22.75
CA TYR A 147 20.95 9.64 21.35
C TYR A 147 22.06 10.68 21.14
N SER A 148 22.38 11.46 22.17
CA SER A 148 23.48 12.43 22.13
C SER A 148 24.89 11.79 22.07
N LEU A 149 25.00 10.49 22.38
CA LEU A 149 26.28 9.78 22.52
C LEU A 149 26.64 8.88 21.32
N THR A 150 25.67 8.36 20.53
CA THR A 150 25.94 7.43 19.41
C THR A 150 24.79 7.37 18.40
N ASN A 151 25.09 7.18 17.10
CA ASN A 151 24.12 6.84 16.05
C ASN A 151 23.58 5.41 16.25
N LEU A 152 22.72 5.22 17.26
CA LEU A 152 22.24 3.92 17.72
C LEU A 152 21.27 3.22 16.76
N THR A 153 20.59 3.97 15.90
CA THR A 153 19.48 3.47 15.06
C THR A 153 19.92 2.60 13.88
N GLU A 154 21.19 2.68 13.47
CA GLU A 154 21.71 1.92 12.30
C GLU A 154 22.54 0.69 12.69
N ASN A 155 22.83 0.49 13.98
CA ASN A 155 23.74 -0.55 14.42
C ASN A 155 22.99 -1.85 14.73
N ARG A 156 23.12 -2.87 13.85
CA ARG A 156 22.52 -4.20 14.02
C ARG A 156 22.94 -4.91 15.33
N TYR A 157 24.13 -4.64 15.84
CA TYR A 157 24.61 -5.24 17.09
C TYR A 157 23.82 -4.73 18.30
N ILE A 158 23.43 -3.46 18.32
CA ILE A 158 22.62 -2.86 19.37
C ILE A 158 21.19 -3.45 19.33
N PHE A 159 20.63 -3.64 18.15
CA PHE A 159 19.35 -4.30 17.97
C PHE A 159 19.35 -5.70 18.62
N PHE A 160 20.31 -6.56 18.26
CA PHE A 160 20.37 -7.91 18.79
C PHE A 160 20.70 -7.93 20.29
N SER A 161 21.55 -7.02 20.78
CA SER A 161 21.89 -6.96 22.19
C SER A 161 20.72 -6.55 23.08
N LEU A 162 19.97 -5.50 22.70
CA LEU A 162 18.79 -5.05 23.44
C LEU A 162 17.66 -6.10 23.42
N LEU A 163 17.44 -6.73 22.26
CA LEU A 163 16.47 -7.80 22.12
C LEU A 163 16.84 -9.00 22.98
N LEU A 164 18.11 -9.43 22.93
CA LEU A 164 18.63 -10.56 23.74
C LEU A 164 18.51 -10.28 25.24
N LEU A 165 18.90 -9.08 25.70
CA LEU A 165 18.78 -8.66 27.10
C LEU A 165 17.31 -8.67 27.55
N THR A 166 16.40 -8.12 26.75
CA THR A 166 14.97 -8.10 27.04
C THR A 166 14.43 -9.52 27.21
N ILE A 167 14.70 -10.41 26.25
CA ILE A 167 14.26 -11.82 26.32
C ILE A 167 14.88 -12.54 27.50
N THR A 168 16.17 -12.36 27.74
CA THR A 168 16.88 -13.05 28.84
C THR A 168 16.32 -12.63 30.20
N PHE A 169 16.18 -11.33 30.46
CA PHE A 169 15.62 -10.85 31.72
C PHE A 169 14.14 -11.19 31.87
N PHE A 170 13.35 -11.23 30.81
CA PHE A 170 11.97 -11.70 30.85
C PHE A 170 11.90 -13.17 31.23
N ILE A 171 12.71 -14.05 30.65
CA ILE A 171 12.75 -15.48 31.02
C ILE A 171 13.19 -15.67 32.46
N LEU A 172 14.18 -14.90 32.96
CA LEU A 172 14.62 -14.95 34.32
C LEU A 172 13.58 -14.43 35.31
N SER A 173 12.70 -13.53 34.95
CA SER A 173 11.61 -13.00 35.77
C SER A 173 10.47 -13.99 35.94
N ILE A 174 10.23 -14.86 34.95
CA ILE A 174 9.22 -15.91 35.00
C ILE A 174 9.73 -17.10 35.84
N ASN A 175 8.84 -17.75 36.56
CA ASN A 175 9.19 -18.91 37.42
C ASN A 175 9.20 -20.23 36.63
N ILE A 176 9.91 -20.28 35.49
CA ILE A 176 10.03 -21.48 34.64
C ILE A 176 11.29 -22.25 35.02
N GLU A 177 11.15 -23.52 35.32
CA GLU A 177 12.31 -24.44 35.51
C GLU A 177 13.02 -24.65 34.18
N ILE A 178 14.36 -24.78 34.19
CA ILE A 178 15.20 -25.02 33.01
C ILE A 178 14.67 -26.17 32.13
N ARG A 179 14.10 -27.22 32.76
CA ARG A 179 13.44 -28.33 32.06
C ARG A 179 12.18 -27.88 31.27
N GLY A 180 11.47 -26.85 31.74
CA GLY A 180 10.33 -26.23 31.03
C GLY A 180 10.75 -25.45 29.81
N ILE A 181 11.86 -24.71 29.89
CA ILE A 181 12.44 -23.96 28.78
C ILE A 181 12.85 -24.90 27.65
N ALA A 182 13.50 -26.02 27.99
CA ALA A 182 13.88 -27.04 27.00
C ALA A 182 12.66 -27.64 26.28
N LYS A 183 11.53 -27.83 26.97
CA LYS A 183 10.26 -28.27 26.35
C LYS A 183 9.64 -27.23 25.45
N ILE A 184 9.68 -25.95 25.82
CA ILE A 184 9.16 -24.85 25.01
C ILE A 184 10.01 -24.66 23.73
N LEU A 185 11.34 -24.73 23.84
CA LEU A 185 12.25 -24.65 22.72
C LEU A 185 12.16 -25.86 21.78
N SER A 186 11.84 -27.06 22.31
CA SER A 186 11.62 -28.26 21.51
C SER A 186 10.23 -28.34 20.87
N PHE A 187 9.27 -27.52 21.28
CA PHE A 187 7.89 -27.53 20.77
C PHE A 187 7.80 -27.21 19.26
N PRO A 188 8.47 -26.17 18.72
CA PRO A 188 8.50 -25.94 17.27
C PRO A 188 9.11 -27.13 16.50
N TYR A 189 10.19 -27.72 17.02
CA TYR A 189 10.82 -28.90 16.44
C TYR A 189 9.87 -30.11 16.40
N LEU A 190 9.09 -30.33 17.47
CA LEU A 190 8.09 -31.40 17.54
C LEU A 190 6.92 -31.16 16.57
N ILE A 191 6.50 -29.90 16.38
CA ILE A 191 5.49 -29.55 15.37
C ILE A 191 6.03 -29.81 13.97
N ILE A 192 7.22 -29.33 13.65
CA ILE A 192 7.87 -29.55 12.35
C ILE A 192 8.05 -31.04 12.08
N LYS A 193 8.50 -31.80 13.06
CA LYS A 193 8.64 -33.27 12.95
C LYS A 193 7.28 -33.96 12.71
N LYS A 194 6.21 -33.49 13.36
CA LYS A 194 4.87 -34.01 13.17
C LYS A 194 4.29 -33.65 11.78
N ILE A 195 4.56 -32.45 11.28
CA ILE A 195 4.19 -32.01 9.94
C ILE A 195 4.96 -32.82 8.88
N ILE A 196 6.25 -33.00 9.04
CA ILE A 196 7.08 -33.84 8.14
C ILE A 196 6.61 -35.29 8.14
N TYR A 197 6.26 -35.84 9.31
CA TYR A 197 5.71 -37.21 9.44
C TYR A 197 4.36 -37.31 8.74
N PHE A 198 3.48 -36.31 8.87
CA PHE A 198 2.17 -36.27 8.20
C PHE A 198 2.30 -36.14 6.68
N LEU A 199 3.23 -35.32 6.19
CA LEU A 199 3.54 -35.17 4.77
C LEU A 199 4.17 -36.44 4.18
N LYS A 200 5.00 -37.15 4.95
CA LYS A 200 5.61 -38.43 4.53
C LYS A 200 4.57 -39.54 4.49
N LYS A 201 3.63 -39.58 5.45
CA LYS A 201 2.53 -40.53 5.48
C LYS A 201 1.54 -40.35 4.31
N ASN A 202 1.28 -39.11 3.91
CA ASN A 202 0.46 -38.83 2.72
C ASN A 202 1.18 -39.19 1.41
N LYS A 203 2.51 -39.23 1.38
CA LYS A 203 3.27 -39.65 0.20
C LYS A 203 3.33 -41.17 0.07
N GLU A 204 3.26 -41.93 1.17
CA GLU A 204 3.20 -43.39 1.16
C GLU A 204 1.78 -43.94 0.87
N ASN A 205 0.73 -43.16 1.12
CA ASN A 205 -0.64 -43.55 0.78
C ASN A 205 -1.03 -43.29 -0.69
N ASN A 206 -0.27 -42.46 -1.40
CA ASN A 206 -0.50 -42.22 -2.85
C ASN A 206 0.32 -43.12 -3.76
N SER A 207 1.06 -44.11 -3.20
CA SER A 207 1.84 -45.09 -3.97
C SER A 207 1.26 -46.51 -3.93
N LYS A 208 0.03 -46.66 -3.45
CA LYS A 208 -0.67 -47.95 -3.44
C LYS A 208 -2.06 -47.84 -4.08
N THR A 209 -2.13 -47.56 -5.34
CA THR A 209 -3.25 -47.96 -6.19
C THR A 209 -2.75 -48.03 -7.64
N ASP A 210 -3.05 -49.18 -8.20
CA ASP A 210 -3.07 -49.50 -9.63
C ASP A 210 -1.78 -49.97 -10.30
N ASN A 211 -1.41 -51.20 -9.92
CA ASN A 211 -0.87 -52.15 -10.89
C ASN A 211 -2.04 -52.93 -11.48
N VAL A 212 -2.57 -52.49 -12.61
CA VAL A 212 -3.35 -53.37 -13.52
C VAL A 212 -2.46 -53.67 -14.71
N ASN A 213 -2.03 -54.91 -14.77
CA ASN A 213 -1.41 -55.55 -15.93
C ASN A 213 -2.35 -55.50 -17.14
N LEU A 214 -1.87 -54.90 -18.21
CA LEU A 214 -2.33 -55.22 -19.57
C LEU A 214 -1.10 -55.43 -20.45
N ASN A 215 -0.71 -56.70 -20.52
CA ASN A 215 0.10 -57.27 -21.60
C ASN A 215 -0.69 -57.19 -22.90
N THR A 216 -0.24 -56.42 -23.85
CA THR A 216 -0.34 -56.79 -25.27
C THR A 216 0.87 -56.18 -25.99
N GLY A 217 1.67 -57.04 -26.56
CA GLY A 217 2.92 -56.74 -27.23
C GLY A 217 2.73 -56.00 -28.54
N ILE A 218 3.77 -55.29 -28.90
CA ILE A 218 4.20 -55.09 -30.30
C ILE A 218 5.71 -54.81 -30.28
N LYS A 219 6.36 -55.68 -30.99
CA LYS A 219 7.68 -55.77 -31.61
C LYS A 219 8.58 -54.54 -31.64
N ASP A 220 9.84 -54.87 -31.37
CA ASP A 220 11.06 -54.21 -31.79
C ASP A 220 11.03 -53.65 -33.21
N LEU A 221 11.46 -52.43 -33.34
CA LEU A 221 12.16 -51.95 -34.53
C LEU A 221 13.24 -50.96 -34.10
N SER A 222 14.44 -51.40 -34.44
CA SER A 222 15.76 -50.85 -34.31
C SER A 222 15.94 -49.37 -34.66
N ASP A 223 16.84 -48.75 -33.87
CA ASP A 223 17.84 -47.76 -34.21
C ASP A 223 17.78 -47.14 -35.63
N ASP A 224 17.48 -45.85 -35.67
CA ASP A 224 18.16 -44.96 -36.59
C ASP A 224 18.36 -43.61 -35.97
N VAL A 225 19.63 -43.33 -35.72
CA VAL A 225 20.16 -42.07 -35.27
C VAL A 225 20.01 -41.05 -36.40
N LEU A 226 19.05 -40.14 -36.27
CA LEU A 226 19.05 -38.92 -37.04
C LEU A 226 19.40 -37.77 -36.11
N LYS A 227 20.66 -37.37 -36.18
CA LYS A 227 21.14 -36.03 -35.76
C LYS A 227 20.35 -34.97 -36.56
N GLU A 228 19.30 -34.44 -35.99
CA GLU A 228 18.78 -33.17 -36.46
C GLU A 228 19.71 -32.04 -35.95
N THR A 229 20.55 -31.59 -36.85
CA THR A 229 21.26 -30.33 -36.81
C THR A 229 20.23 -29.22 -36.61
N GLN A 230 20.18 -28.63 -35.44
CA GLN A 230 19.49 -27.32 -35.26
C GLN A 230 20.10 -26.32 -36.25
N GLN A 231 19.35 -26.01 -37.29
CA GLN A 231 19.61 -24.88 -38.12
C GLN A 231 19.44 -23.63 -37.24
N ILE A 232 20.55 -22.98 -36.92
CA ILE A 232 20.59 -21.61 -36.42
C ILE A 232 19.95 -20.74 -37.49
N LEU A 233 18.69 -20.35 -37.26
CA LEU A 233 18.06 -19.33 -38.05
C LEU A 233 18.84 -18.02 -37.85
N PRO A 234 19.37 -17.41 -38.91
CA PRO A 234 19.99 -16.12 -38.80
C PRO A 234 18.87 -15.10 -38.54
N PHE A 235 18.78 -14.61 -37.31
CA PHE A 235 18.08 -13.37 -37.04
C PHE A 235 18.86 -12.23 -37.68
N ALA A 236 18.77 -12.14 -38.98
CA ALA A 236 19.02 -10.89 -39.65
C ALA A 236 17.90 -9.95 -39.23
N THR A 237 18.22 -9.00 -38.37
CA THR A 237 17.42 -7.80 -38.16
C THR A 237 17.30 -7.04 -39.47
N LYS A 238 16.41 -7.49 -40.35
CA LYS A 238 15.81 -6.59 -41.33
C LYS A 238 14.97 -5.60 -40.50
N LYS A 239 15.48 -4.40 -40.34
CA LYS A 239 14.65 -3.22 -40.15
C LYS A 239 13.69 -3.19 -41.34
N GLU A 240 12.51 -3.76 -41.18
CA GLU A 240 11.43 -3.45 -42.10
C GLU A 240 11.14 -1.96 -41.95
N PRO A 241 11.04 -1.23 -43.07
CA PRO A 241 10.78 0.19 -43.00
C PRO A 241 9.45 0.38 -42.26
N ALA A 242 9.45 1.24 -41.24
CA ALA A 242 8.23 1.80 -40.70
C ALA A 242 7.37 2.22 -41.89
N ILE A 243 6.13 1.78 -41.92
CA ILE A 243 5.15 2.23 -42.92
C ILE A 243 4.95 3.73 -42.66
N SER A 244 5.77 4.52 -43.28
CA SER A 244 5.63 5.97 -43.35
C SER A 244 4.55 6.30 -44.36
N GLY A 245 3.41 6.86 -43.88
CA GLY A 245 2.53 7.61 -44.75
C GLY A 245 1.11 7.08 -44.94
N GLY A 246 0.51 6.42 -43.96
CA GLY A 246 -0.95 6.32 -43.86
C GLY A 246 -1.43 7.11 -42.65
N ASP A 247 -2.41 8.01 -42.82
CA ASP A 247 -3.05 8.69 -41.68
C ASP A 247 -3.54 7.67 -40.68
N PHE A 248 -3.03 7.74 -39.44
CA PHE A 248 -3.47 6.86 -38.32
C PHE A 248 -4.97 7.08 -38.10
N LYS A 249 -5.76 6.02 -38.13
CA LYS A 249 -7.21 6.08 -37.97
C LYS A 249 -7.60 5.68 -36.57
N LEU A 250 -8.39 6.53 -35.90
CA LEU A 250 -8.95 6.22 -34.60
C LEU A 250 -9.88 5.00 -34.65
N PRO A 251 -10.02 4.23 -33.57
CA PRO A 251 -10.90 3.07 -33.55
C PRO A 251 -12.36 3.46 -33.83
N PRO A 252 -13.11 2.71 -34.65
CA PRO A 252 -14.51 2.99 -34.90
C PRO A 252 -15.39 2.65 -33.70
N LEU A 253 -16.42 3.45 -33.44
CA LEU A 253 -17.36 3.26 -32.32
C LEU A 253 -18.15 1.94 -32.39
N ASN A 254 -18.15 1.26 -33.54
CA ASN A 254 -18.82 -0.02 -33.73
C ASN A 254 -18.17 -1.18 -32.94
N PHE A 255 -16.96 -1.01 -32.41
CA PHE A 255 -16.31 -2.00 -31.57
C PHE A 255 -16.88 -2.00 -30.16
N LEU A 256 -17.55 -0.93 -29.75
CA LEU A 256 -18.18 -0.77 -28.45
C LEU A 256 -19.63 -1.24 -28.46
N GLU A 257 -20.06 -1.88 -27.40
CA GLU A 257 -21.44 -2.30 -27.20
C GLU A 257 -22.37 -1.10 -27.03
N LYS A 258 -23.57 -1.21 -27.61
CA LYS A 258 -24.60 -0.17 -27.55
C LYS A 258 -25.76 -0.61 -26.70
N ASN A 259 -26.35 0.31 -25.98
CA ASN A 259 -27.58 0.06 -25.21
C ASN A 259 -28.76 -0.24 -26.17
N LYS A 260 -29.30 -1.45 -26.10
CA LYS A 260 -30.44 -1.88 -26.92
C LYS A 260 -31.79 -1.53 -26.28
N ASN A 261 -31.84 -1.09 -25.05
CA ASN A 261 -33.07 -0.91 -24.26
C ASN A 261 -33.22 0.54 -23.75
N LEU A 262 -33.71 1.43 -24.58
CA LEU A 262 -34.23 2.73 -24.15
C LEU A 262 -35.64 2.53 -23.59
N LYS A 263 -35.79 2.45 -22.26
CA LYS A 263 -37.11 2.39 -21.61
C LYS A 263 -37.48 3.75 -21.01
N ASN A 264 -38.68 4.22 -21.34
CA ASN A 264 -39.33 5.34 -20.65
C ASN A 264 -39.87 4.85 -19.30
N TYR A 265 -39.43 5.43 -18.22
CA TYR A 265 -39.90 5.12 -16.87
C TYR A 265 -41.26 5.79 -16.59
N ASN A 266 -42.22 5.01 -16.08
CA ASN A 266 -43.55 5.51 -15.73
C ASN A 266 -43.46 6.33 -14.43
N ASN A 267 -43.94 7.57 -14.49
CA ASN A 267 -43.98 8.51 -13.36
C ASN A 267 -44.88 8.04 -12.15
N VAL A 268 -45.68 7.03 -12.35
CA VAL A 268 -46.62 6.54 -11.32
C VAL A 268 -45.92 5.75 -10.20
N GLU A 269 -44.89 4.95 -10.52
CA GLU A 269 -44.13 4.18 -9.51
C GLU A 269 -43.26 5.07 -8.62
N LEU A 270 -42.94 6.28 -9.07
CA LEU A 270 -42.04 7.22 -8.37
C LEU A 270 -42.73 7.86 -7.15
N ASN A 271 -44.02 8.16 -7.22
CA ASN A 271 -44.77 8.84 -6.14
C ASN A 271 -45.01 7.91 -4.94
N VAL A 272 -45.29 6.64 -5.18
CA VAL A 272 -45.54 5.66 -4.11
C VAL A 272 -44.29 5.42 -3.26
N ASN A 273 -43.11 5.41 -3.89
CA ASN A 273 -41.84 5.22 -3.17
C ASN A 273 -41.45 6.44 -2.32
N SER A 274 -41.80 7.67 -2.73
CA SER A 274 -41.48 8.89 -1.98
C SER A 274 -42.30 9.01 -0.69
N GLU A 275 -43.65 8.78 -0.75
CA GLU A 275 -44.50 8.78 0.41
C GLU A 275 -44.13 7.71 1.44
N PHE A 276 -43.73 6.52 0.96
CA PHE A 276 -43.24 5.45 1.81
C PHE A 276 -41.95 5.83 2.54
N LEU A 277 -40.98 6.50 1.84
CA LEU A 277 -39.75 6.95 2.45
C LEU A 277 -40.00 8.08 3.49
N GLU A 278 -40.92 9.02 3.21
CA GLU A 278 -41.31 10.05 4.18
C GLU A 278 -41.87 9.42 5.46
N LYS A 279 -42.70 8.39 5.33
CA LYS A 279 -43.27 7.65 6.47
C LYS A 279 -42.19 6.96 7.29
N ILE A 280 -41.24 6.28 6.64
CA ILE A 280 -40.07 5.65 7.33
C ILE A 280 -39.30 6.70 8.14
N LEU A 281 -39.01 7.85 7.54
CA LEU A 281 -38.28 8.92 8.23
C LEU A 281 -39.07 9.48 9.42
N LEU A 282 -40.39 9.63 9.27
CA LEU A 282 -41.28 10.07 10.35
C LEU A 282 -41.27 9.07 11.51
N ASP A 283 -41.32 7.75 11.23
CA ASP A 283 -41.29 6.69 12.26
C ASP A 283 -39.97 6.75 13.08
N PHE A 284 -38.87 7.24 12.51
CA PHE A 284 -37.63 7.51 13.21
C PHE A 284 -37.51 8.93 13.82
N GLY A 285 -38.63 9.66 13.84
CA GLY A 285 -38.69 11.01 14.40
C GLY A 285 -37.94 12.05 13.58
N VAL A 286 -37.92 11.88 12.25
CA VAL A 286 -37.38 12.84 11.28
C VAL A 286 -38.51 13.38 10.43
N GLU A 287 -38.96 14.56 10.78
CA GLU A 287 -39.99 15.27 10.03
C GLU A 287 -39.38 15.99 8.82
N GLY A 288 -40.12 16.01 7.70
CA GLY A 288 -39.70 16.68 6.47
C GLY A 288 -40.48 16.22 5.27
N LYS A 289 -40.13 16.71 4.08
CA LYS A 289 -40.77 16.35 2.82
C LYS A 289 -39.76 16.09 1.70
N ILE A 290 -40.11 15.18 0.80
CA ILE A 290 -39.33 14.95 -0.42
C ILE A 290 -39.73 16.01 -1.46
N LYS A 291 -38.77 16.89 -1.80
CA LYS A 291 -38.97 17.97 -2.79
C LYS A 291 -38.85 17.49 -4.23
N ARG A 292 -37.94 16.54 -4.46
CA ARG A 292 -37.65 16.05 -5.79
C ARG A 292 -37.18 14.61 -5.75
N VAL A 293 -37.60 13.83 -6.73
CA VAL A 293 -37.11 12.48 -7.00
C VAL A 293 -36.42 12.49 -8.36
N SER A 294 -35.17 12.00 -8.42
CA SER A 294 -34.42 11.86 -9.66
C SER A 294 -34.06 10.39 -9.86
N TYR A 295 -34.59 9.80 -10.91
CA TYR A 295 -34.36 8.42 -11.27
C TYR A 295 -33.09 8.31 -12.12
N GLY A 296 -32.21 7.42 -11.74
CA GLY A 296 -30.95 7.15 -12.48
C GLY A 296 -30.81 5.71 -12.91
N PRO A 297 -29.72 5.36 -13.60
CA PRO A 297 -29.52 3.99 -14.12
C PRO A 297 -29.33 2.95 -13.00
N VAL A 298 -28.77 3.35 -11.87
CA VAL A 298 -28.40 2.43 -10.77
C VAL A 298 -29.14 2.75 -9.48
N VAL A 299 -29.31 4.03 -9.16
CA VAL A 299 -29.94 4.49 -7.92
C VAL A 299 -30.96 5.57 -8.20
N THR A 300 -31.97 5.68 -7.32
CA THR A 300 -32.94 6.79 -7.27
C THR A 300 -32.50 7.75 -6.16
N LEU A 301 -32.36 9.03 -6.50
CA LEU A 301 -32.08 10.12 -5.57
C LEU A 301 -33.36 10.79 -5.11
N ASN A 302 -33.61 10.76 -3.82
CA ASN A 302 -34.71 11.48 -3.16
C ASN A 302 -34.11 12.70 -2.44
N GLU A 303 -34.47 13.92 -2.89
CA GLU A 303 -34.06 15.16 -2.25
C GLU A 303 -35.02 15.46 -1.10
N PHE A 304 -34.62 15.13 0.13
CA PHE A 304 -35.44 15.32 1.33
C PHE A 304 -35.10 16.66 2.01
N GLU A 305 -36.10 17.48 2.28
CA GLU A 305 -35.96 18.70 3.06
C GLU A 305 -36.42 18.43 4.49
N PRO A 306 -35.50 18.36 5.46
CA PRO A 306 -35.85 18.16 6.86
C PRO A 306 -36.53 19.39 7.45
N ALA A 307 -37.43 19.19 8.43
CA ALA A 307 -38.03 20.27 9.19
C ALA A 307 -36.97 21.09 9.96
N PRO A 308 -37.19 22.38 10.21
CA PRO A 308 -36.30 23.21 10.97
C PRO A 308 -35.96 22.61 12.34
N GLY A 309 -34.66 22.60 12.70
CA GLY A 309 -34.16 22.06 13.97
C GLY A 309 -33.69 20.61 13.91
N ILE A 310 -33.89 19.88 12.82
CA ILE A 310 -33.39 18.51 12.65
C ILE A 310 -31.94 18.56 12.19
N LYS A 311 -31.05 17.90 12.97
CA LYS A 311 -29.61 17.76 12.63
C LYS A 311 -29.44 16.79 11.47
N VAL A 312 -28.71 17.20 10.44
CA VAL A 312 -28.40 16.35 9.26
C VAL A 312 -27.66 15.06 9.66
N SER A 313 -26.82 15.13 10.68
CA SER A 313 -26.12 13.95 11.20
C SER A 313 -27.07 12.85 11.70
N LYS A 314 -28.26 13.21 12.24
CA LYS A 314 -29.29 12.24 12.64
C LYS A 314 -29.77 11.45 11.42
N ILE A 315 -29.98 12.13 10.29
CA ILE A 315 -30.47 11.50 9.04
C ILE A 315 -29.37 10.61 8.43
N ILE A 316 -28.13 11.07 8.43
CA ILE A 316 -26.99 10.30 7.91
C ILE A 316 -26.80 8.98 8.68
N ASN A 317 -26.99 9.02 10.00
CA ASN A 317 -26.86 7.81 10.84
C ASN A 317 -27.99 6.79 10.63
N LEU A 318 -29.11 7.20 10.05
CA LEU A 318 -30.24 6.30 9.73
C LEU A 318 -30.06 5.55 8.40
N SER A 319 -28.94 5.68 7.71
CA SER A 319 -28.71 5.02 6.42
C SER A 319 -29.00 3.51 6.43
N ASP A 320 -28.54 2.81 7.46
CA ASP A 320 -28.72 1.35 7.60
C ASP A 320 -30.17 0.99 7.91
N ASP A 321 -30.87 1.83 8.71
CA ASP A 321 -32.30 1.65 9.03
C ASP A 321 -33.16 1.93 7.80
N ILE A 322 -32.84 2.95 7.01
CA ILE A 322 -33.51 3.23 5.73
C ILE A 322 -33.30 2.06 4.77
N ALA A 323 -32.09 1.53 4.63
CA ALA A 323 -31.80 0.38 3.78
C ALA A 323 -32.66 -0.84 4.18
N ARG A 324 -32.72 -1.15 5.46
CA ARG A 324 -33.55 -2.26 5.99
C ARG A 324 -35.04 -2.08 5.70
N ASN A 325 -35.59 -0.91 6.00
CA ASN A 325 -37.03 -0.66 5.82
C ASN A 325 -37.46 -0.56 4.34
N THR A 326 -36.55 -0.16 3.46
CA THR A 326 -36.77 -0.16 2.00
C THR A 326 -36.40 -1.48 1.33
N SER A 327 -36.01 -2.51 2.12
CA SER A 327 -35.53 -3.81 1.60
C SER A 327 -34.43 -3.68 0.56
N SER A 328 -33.56 -2.65 0.71
CA SER A 328 -32.48 -2.33 -0.18
C SER A 328 -31.14 -2.88 0.37
N VAL A 329 -30.19 -3.19 -0.52
CA VAL A 329 -28.85 -3.69 -0.15
C VAL A 329 -28.08 -2.66 0.68
N SER A 330 -28.25 -1.37 0.36
CA SER A 330 -27.67 -0.24 1.09
C SER A 330 -28.49 1.02 0.80
N ALA A 331 -28.40 2.02 1.65
CA ALA A 331 -28.88 3.36 1.36
C ALA A 331 -27.76 4.35 1.67
N ARG A 332 -27.59 5.36 0.85
CA ARG A 332 -26.59 6.41 1.10
C ARG A 332 -27.29 7.73 1.35
N VAL A 333 -26.92 8.38 2.44
CA VAL A 333 -27.44 9.70 2.81
C VAL A 333 -26.31 10.71 2.74
N ALA A 334 -26.45 11.74 1.91
CA ALA A 334 -25.43 12.76 1.71
C ALA A 334 -26.04 14.16 1.62
N THR A 335 -25.30 15.18 2.07
CA THR A 335 -25.67 16.58 1.89
C THR A 335 -25.53 16.99 0.42
N ILE A 336 -26.48 17.78 -0.09
CA ILE A 336 -26.39 18.34 -1.44
C ILE A 336 -25.84 19.77 -1.33
N PRO A 337 -24.60 20.03 -1.84
CA PRO A 337 -24.00 21.36 -1.74
C PRO A 337 -24.87 22.45 -2.37
N GLY A 338 -25.08 23.55 -1.62
CA GLY A 338 -25.86 24.68 -2.10
C GLY A 338 -27.39 24.52 -2.01
N LYS A 339 -27.88 23.43 -1.36
CA LYS A 339 -29.31 23.22 -1.10
C LYS A 339 -29.58 22.92 0.38
N ASN A 340 -30.79 23.25 0.86
CA ASN A 340 -31.24 22.88 2.20
C ASN A 340 -31.74 21.43 2.28
N THR A 341 -31.51 20.63 1.22
CA THR A 341 -31.98 19.25 1.11
C THR A 341 -30.85 18.26 1.35
N VAL A 342 -31.24 17.11 1.89
CA VAL A 342 -30.39 15.95 2.05
C VAL A 342 -30.77 14.95 0.95
N GLY A 343 -29.76 14.45 0.24
CA GLY A 343 -29.95 13.41 -0.77
C GLY A 343 -30.01 12.04 -0.13
N ILE A 344 -31.10 11.31 -0.31
CA ILE A 344 -31.24 9.91 0.08
C ILE A 344 -31.23 9.07 -1.19
N GLU A 345 -30.16 8.30 -1.37
CA GLU A 345 -29.91 7.50 -2.56
C GLU A 345 -30.29 6.04 -2.27
N ILE A 346 -31.25 5.50 -2.99
CA ILE A 346 -31.76 4.13 -2.82
C ILE A 346 -31.51 3.37 -4.11
N PRO A 347 -30.94 2.15 -4.05
CA PRO A 347 -30.69 1.32 -5.23
C PRO A 347 -31.96 0.93 -5.95
N ASN A 348 -31.93 0.98 -7.28
CA ASN A 348 -33.01 0.48 -8.11
C ASN A 348 -33.11 -1.04 -8.04
N THR A 349 -34.31 -1.59 -8.09
CA THR A 349 -34.55 -3.05 -8.17
C THR A 349 -33.92 -3.67 -9.44
N LYS A 350 -34.01 -2.96 -10.56
CA LYS A 350 -33.35 -3.30 -11.83
C LYS A 350 -32.30 -2.26 -12.13
N ARG A 351 -31.04 -2.64 -12.06
CA ARG A 351 -29.92 -1.76 -12.39
C ARG A 351 -29.59 -1.85 -13.88
N GLU A 352 -29.35 -0.71 -14.50
CA GLU A 352 -28.95 -0.63 -15.90
C GLU A 352 -27.42 -0.51 -16.01
N ASN A 353 -26.84 -1.17 -17.01
CA ASN A 353 -25.44 -0.98 -17.34
C ASN A 353 -25.25 0.37 -18.05
N VAL A 354 -24.20 1.07 -17.67
CA VAL A 354 -23.73 2.26 -18.39
C VAL A 354 -22.72 1.78 -19.43
N PHE A 355 -22.93 2.09 -20.71
CA PHE A 355 -22.04 1.67 -21.79
C PHE A 355 -21.00 2.76 -22.12
N LEU A 356 -19.76 2.35 -22.40
CA LEU A 356 -18.69 3.28 -22.79
C LEU A 356 -19.07 4.06 -24.06
N SER A 357 -19.73 3.40 -25.02
CA SER A 357 -20.18 4.00 -26.27
C SER A 357 -21.07 5.24 -26.06
N GLU A 358 -21.91 5.25 -25.02
CA GLU A 358 -22.83 6.38 -24.74
C GLU A 358 -22.07 7.64 -24.28
N ILE A 359 -20.90 7.46 -23.64
CA ILE A 359 -20.11 8.57 -23.12
C ILE A 359 -19.13 9.07 -24.18
N VAL A 360 -18.51 8.16 -24.93
CA VAL A 360 -17.57 8.52 -26.00
C VAL A 360 -18.30 9.20 -27.18
N SER A 361 -19.59 8.88 -27.41
CA SER A 361 -20.42 9.52 -28.43
C SER A 361 -21.07 10.84 -27.97
N ASP A 362 -20.87 11.26 -26.72
CA ASP A 362 -21.42 12.51 -26.20
C ASP A 362 -20.63 13.72 -26.74
N GLU A 363 -21.34 14.82 -27.09
CA GLU A 363 -20.71 16.05 -27.58
C GLU A 363 -19.64 16.61 -26.64
N LYS A 364 -19.75 16.36 -25.32
CA LYS A 364 -18.76 16.79 -24.35
C LYS A 364 -17.42 16.08 -24.53
N PHE A 365 -17.45 14.82 -24.97
CA PHE A 365 -16.21 14.05 -25.21
C PHE A 365 -15.48 14.57 -26.46
N GLU A 366 -16.19 15.04 -27.47
CA GLU A 366 -15.63 15.57 -28.71
C GLU A 366 -15.14 17.02 -28.61
N LYS A 367 -15.50 17.75 -27.53
CA LYS A 367 -15.10 19.14 -27.36
C LYS A 367 -13.60 19.34 -27.47
N LYS A 368 -13.15 20.27 -28.30
CA LYS A 368 -11.72 20.61 -28.48
C LYS A 368 -11.07 21.23 -27.23
N GLU A 369 -11.88 21.80 -26.37
CA GLU A 369 -11.42 22.41 -25.09
C GLU A 369 -10.91 21.36 -24.11
N ILE A 370 -11.45 20.13 -24.15
CA ILE A 370 -11.03 19.00 -23.34
C ILE A 370 -9.87 18.30 -24.04
N LYS A 371 -8.68 18.42 -23.46
CA LYS A 371 -7.44 17.96 -24.09
C LYS A 371 -7.23 16.45 -23.97
N LEU A 372 -7.46 15.90 -22.78
CA LEU A 372 -7.34 14.47 -22.48
C LEU A 372 -8.65 13.96 -21.88
N PRO A 373 -9.71 13.79 -22.71
CA PRO A 373 -11.01 13.34 -22.21
C PRO A 373 -10.94 11.91 -21.73
N ILE A 374 -11.52 11.69 -20.55
CA ILE A 374 -11.71 10.36 -19.95
C ILE A 374 -13.20 10.16 -19.65
N ALA A 375 -13.73 9.04 -20.05
CA ALA A 375 -15.11 8.64 -19.78
C ALA A 375 -15.26 8.16 -18.35
N LEU A 376 -15.76 9.03 -17.45
CA LEU A 376 -15.94 8.67 -16.05
C LEU A 376 -17.24 7.87 -15.83
N GLY A 377 -18.30 8.11 -16.59
CA GLY A 377 -19.56 7.40 -16.43
C GLY A 377 -20.78 8.30 -16.57
N LYS A 378 -21.85 7.94 -15.85
CA LYS A 378 -23.08 8.75 -15.75
C LYS A 378 -23.31 9.22 -14.32
N SER A 379 -23.86 10.42 -14.18
CA SER A 379 -24.35 10.92 -12.89
C SER A 379 -25.53 10.11 -12.38
N ILE A 380 -25.92 10.35 -11.13
CA ILE A 380 -27.15 9.77 -10.56
C ILE A 380 -28.38 10.05 -11.46
N SER A 381 -28.40 11.20 -12.14
CA SER A 381 -29.50 11.58 -13.06
C SER A 381 -29.33 11.03 -14.49
N GLY A 382 -28.38 10.14 -14.73
CA GLY A 382 -28.16 9.52 -16.03
C GLY A 382 -27.38 10.39 -17.06
N ILE A 383 -26.91 11.57 -16.66
CA ILE A 383 -26.15 12.50 -17.53
C ILE A 383 -24.72 12.02 -17.69
N PRO A 384 -24.16 11.92 -18.93
CA PRO A 384 -22.77 11.57 -19.16
C PRO A 384 -21.81 12.57 -18.51
N ILE A 385 -20.77 12.02 -17.83
CA ILE A 385 -19.70 12.77 -17.19
C ILE A 385 -18.37 12.41 -17.84
N VAL A 386 -17.76 13.42 -18.46
CA VAL A 386 -16.44 13.35 -19.05
C VAL A 386 -15.48 14.17 -18.21
N GLY A 387 -14.39 13.56 -17.80
CA GLY A 387 -13.29 14.24 -17.11
C GLY A 387 -12.23 14.72 -18.10
N ASP A 388 -11.40 15.68 -17.71
CA ASP A 388 -10.20 16.08 -18.46
C ASP A 388 -8.96 15.81 -17.61
N LEU A 389 -8.16 14.84 -18.03
CA LEU A 389 -6.94 14.46 -17.29
C LEU A 389 -5.91 15.60 -17.30
N SER A 390 -5.94 16.52 -18.30
CA SER A 390 -5.05 17.68 -18.32
C SER A 390 -5.33 18.69 -17.21
N VAL A 391 -6.59 18.75 -16.74
CA VAL A 391 -7.02 19.58 -15.59
C VAL A 391 -6.87 18.82 -14.26
N MET A 392 -6.99 17.49 -14.30
CA MET A 392 -6.83 16.57 -13.18
C MET A 392 -5.52 15.78 -13.36
N PRO A 393 -4.35 16.39 -13.20
CA PRO A 393 -3.09 15.85 -13.72
C PRO A 393 -2.70 14.52 -13.11
N HIS A 394 -3.15 14.25 -11.89
CA HIS A 394 -2.85 13.02 -11.16
C HIS A 394 -4.13 12.50 -10.53
N LEU A 395 -4.46 11.25 -10.84
CA LEU A 395 -5.69 10.59 -10.42
C LEU A 395 -5.37 9.36 -9.59
N LEU A 396 -5.94 9.29 -8.38
CA LEU A 396 -5.88 8.12 -7.51
C LEU A 396 -7.20 7.35 -7.62
N ILE A 397 -7.10 6.05 -7.86
CA ILE A 397 -8.26 5.14 -7.96
C ILE A 397 -8.11 4.03 -6.92
N ALA A 398 -9.09 3.87 -6.04
CA ALA A 398 -9.03 2.82 -5.03
C ALA A 398 -10.37 2.09 -4.88
N GLY A 399 -10.32 0.81 -4.47
CA GLY A 399 -11.50 -0.01 -4.23
C GLY A 399 -11.17 -1.49 -4.14
N THR A 400 -12.04 -2.27 -3.53
CA THR A 400 -11.86 -3.72 -3.36
C THR A 400 -11.97 -4.49 -4.68
N THR A 401 -11.50 -5.73 -4.69
CA THR A 401 -11.65 -6.63 -5.83
C THR A 401 -13.13 -6.80 -6.20
N GLY A 402 -13.45 -6.74 -7.50
CA GLY A 402 -14.83 -6.83 -8.00
C GLY A 402 -15.66 -5.54 -7.86
N SER A 403 -15.12 -4.46 -7.28
CA SER A 403 -15.83 -3.17 -7.16
C SER A 403 -15.98 -2.41 -8.48
N GLY A 404 -15.17 -2.73 -9.51
CA GLY A 404 -15.16 -2.09 -10.83
C GLY A 404 -13.91 -1.24 -11.12
N LYS A 405 -12.88 -1.29 -10.26
CA LYS A 405 -11.61 -0.56 -10.42
C LYS A 405 -10.95 -0.82 -11.76
N SER A 406 -10.72 -2.08 -12.11
CA SER A 406 -10.02 -2.48 -13.34
C SER A 406 -10.83 -2.08 -14.59
N VAL A 407 -12.16 -2.22 -14.55
CA VAL A 407 -13.02 -1.78 -15.65
C VAL A 407 -12.92 -0.27 -15.86
N CYS A 408 -12.83 0.52 -14.78
CA CYS A 408 -12.63 1.97 -14.87
C CYS A 408 -11.26 2.32 -15.47
N VAL A 409 -10.18 1.65 -15.06
CA VAL A 409 -8.84 1.86 -15.64
C VAL A 409 -8.87 1.56 -17.14
N ASN A 410 -9.47 0.44 -17.55
CA ASN A 410 -9.66 0.09 -18.96
C ASN A 410 -10.51 1.14 -19.72
N SER A 411 -11.58 1.62 -19.11
CA SER A 411 -12.40 2.70 -19.68
C SER A 411 -11.61 3.98 -19.94
N ILE A 412 -10.72 4.34 -19.01
CA ILE A 412 -9.84 5.51 -19.15
C ILE A 412 -8.84 5.30 -20.31
N ILE A 413 -8.20 4.13 -20.36
CA ILE A 413 -7.27 3.80 -21.46
C ILE A 413 -7.98 3.86 -22.79
N LEU A 414 -9.12 3.19 -22.93
CA LEU A 414 -9.91 3.22 -24.16
C LEU A 414 -10.33 4.65 -24.54
N SER A 415 -10.72 5.47 -23.57
CA SER A 415 -11.07 6.87 -23.83
C SER A 415 -9.92 7.63 -24.50
N LEU A 416 -8.68 7.42 -24.00
CA LEU A 416 -7.49 8.04 -24.60
C LEU A 416 -7.21 7.51 -26.00
N LEU A 417 -7.36 6.19 -26.22
CA LEU A 417 -7.15 5.54 -27.52
C LEU A 417 -8.22 5.94 -28.57
N TYR A 418 -9.45 6.21 -28.16
CA TYR A 418 -10.51 6.73 -29.03
C TYR A 418 -10.33 8.20 -29.39
N ARG A 419 -9.54 8.95 -28.65
CA ARG A 419 -9.36 10.39 -28.84
C ARG A 419 -8.05 10.77 -29.52
N HIS A 420 -6.96 10.04 -29.25
CA HIS A 420 -5.62 10.45 -29.64
C HIS A 420 -4.87 9.38 -30.41
N PRO A 421 -4.19 9.76 -31.52
CA PRO A 421 -3.20 8.90 -32.14
C PRO A 421 -1.89 8.88 -31.35
N PRO A 422 -0.97 7.93 -31.62
CA PRO A 422 0.31 7.79 -30.88
C PRO A 422 1.17 9.06 -30.88
N GLU A 423 1.12 9.86 -31.94
CA GLU A 423 1.89 11.10 -32.03
C GLU A 423 1.43 12.18 -31.05
N LYS A 424 0.21 12.03 -30.48
CA LYS A 424 -0.37 12.98 -29.53
C LYS A 424 -0.41 12.48 -28.11
N CYS A 425 -0.53 11.16 -27.88
CA CYS A 425 -0.63 10.57 -26.53
C CYS A 425 0.07 9.22 -26.49
N ASN A 426 1.02 9.09 -25.58
CA ASN A 426 1.73 7.86 -25.31
C ASN A 426 1.39 7.32 -23.91
N LEU A 427 1.53 6.01 -23.74
CA LEU A 427 1.20 5.29 -22.53
C LEU A 427 2.43 4.58 -21.96
N ILE A 428 2.55 4.59 -20.63
CA ILE A 428 3.42 3.70 -19.85
C ILE A 428 2.51 2.92 -18.91
N LEU A 429 2.44 1.60 -19.09
CA LEU A 429 1.55 0.73 -18.32
C LEU A 429 2.34 -0.13 -17.35
N VAL A 430 1.91 -0.16 -16.08
CA VAL A 430 2.52 -0.95 -15.00
C VAL A 430 1.46 -1.87 -14.40
N ASP A 431 1.65 -3.17 -14.57
CA ASP A 431 0.77 -4.22 -14.05
C ASP A 431 1.57 -5.32 -13.36
N PRO A 432 1.84 -5.18 -12.06
CA PRO A 432 2.61 -6.18 -11.31
C PRO A 432 1.97 -7.57 -11.26
N LYS A 433 0.68 -7.66 -11.54
CA LYS A 433 -0.09 -8.92 -11.48
C LYS A 433 -0.25 -9.62 -12.81
N MET A 434 0.09 -8.96 -13.92
CA MET A 434 -0.05 -9.47 -15.31
C MET A 434 -1.48 -9.87 -15.71
N LEU A 435 -2.50 -9.26 -15.10
CA LEU A 435 -3.88 -9.69 -15.28
C LEU A 435 -4.74 -8.70 -16.07
N GLU A 436 -4.52 -7.40 -15.87
CA GLU A 436 -5.48 -6.37 -16.29
C GLU A 436 -4.99 -5.59 -17.53
N LEU A 437 -3.70 -5.25 -17.60
CA LEU A 437 -3.16 -4.36 -18.62
C LEU A 437 -2.36 -5.09 -19.72
N SER A 438 -2.10 -6.37 -19.56
CA SER A 438 -1.38 -7.19 -20.56
C SER A 438 -2.09 -7.25 -21.92
N ALA A 439 -3.41 -7.07 -21.95
CA ALA A 439 -4.20 -7.02 -23.17
C ALA A 439 -3.78 -5.87 -24.11
N TYR A 440 -3.12 -4.82 -23.59
CA TYR A 440 -2.65 -3.66 -24.37
C TYR A 440 -1.24 -3.83 -24.95
N GLU A 441 -0.56 -4.95 -24.66
CA GLU A 441 0.80 -5.19 -25.18
C GLU A 441 0.85 -5.05 -26.71
N GLY A 442 1.86 -4.35 -27.21
CA GLY A 442 2.09 -4.19 -28.65
C GLY A 442 1.24 -3.14 -29.38
N ILE A 443 0.43 -2.32 -28.68
CA ILE A 443 -0.26 -1.19 -29.33
C ILE A 443 0.72 -0.04 -29.61
N PRO A 444 0.54 0.74 -30.71
CA PRO A 444 1.46 1.81 -31.11
C PRO A 444 1.67 2.93 -30.09
N HIS A 445 0.76 3.07 -29.12
CA HIS A 445 0.80 4.12 -28.10
C HIS A 445 1.79 3.82 -26.96
N LEU A 446 2.30 2.59 -26.83
CA LEU A 446 3.19 2.21 -25.75
C LEU A 446 4.61 2.72 -25.97
N LEU A 447 5.21 3.34 -24.94
CA LEU A 447 6.61 3.74 -24.92
C LEU A 447 7.56 2.62 -24.49
N CYS A 448 7.07 1.63 -23.78
CA CYS A 448 7.80 0.42 -23.37
C CYS A 448 6.82 -0.75 -23.24
N PRO A 449 7.29 -2.01 -23.23
CA PRO A 449 6.45 -3.16 -22.90
C PRO A 449 5.72 -2.95 -21.57
N VAL A 450 4.57 -3.61 -21.36
CA VAL A 450 3.85 -3.55 -20.08
C VAL A 450 4.77 -4.01 -18.95
N ILE A 451 4.97 -3.14 -17.97
CA ILE A 451 5.93 -3.37 -16.89
C ILE A 451 5.29 -4.21 -15.80
N THR A 452 5.90 -5.36 -15.52
CA THR A 452 5.40 -6.33 -14.53
C THR A 452 6.25 -6.39 -13.26
N GLU A 453 7.51 -5.96 -13.34
CA GLU A 453 8.44 -5.97 -12.23
C GLU A 453 8.46 -4.62 -11.49
N ALA A 454 8.31 -4.63 -10.16
CA ALA A 454 8.29 -3.41 -9.36
C ALA A 454 9.60 -2.59 -9.46
N LYS A 455 10.75 -3.23 -9.61
CA LYS A 455 12.03 -2.51 -9.82
C LYS A 455 12.05 -1.76 -11.16
N LYS A 456 11.54 -2.36 -12.23
CA LYS A 456 11.40 -1.71 -13.54
C LYS A 456 10.36 -0.59 -13.49
N ALA A 457 9.28 -0.76 -12.70
CA ALA A 457 8.29 0.28 -12.48
C ALA A 457 8.90 1.51 -11.76
N THR A 458 9.76 1.28 -10.76
CA THR A 458 10.51 2.36 -10.11
C THR A 458 11.45 3.06 -11.10
N ALA A 459 12.14 2.30 -11.96
CA ALA A 459 12.99 2.86 -13.02
C ALA A 459 12.17 3.71 -14.01
N ALA A 460 10.97 3.25 -14.41
CA ALA A 460 10.08 3.99 -15.29
C ALA A 460 9.58 5.32 -14.67
N LEU A 461 9.27 5.33 -13.37
CA LEU A 461 8.99 6.58 -12.64
C LEU A 461 10.18 7.52 -12.64
N GLY A 462 11.38 7.01 -12.39
CA GLY A 462 12.63 7.76 -12.45
C GLY A 462 12.92 8.32 -13.86
N TRP A 463 12.69 7.52 -14.90
CA TRP A 463 12.77 7.98 -16.29
C TRP A 463 11.75 9.09 -16.59
N THR A 464 10.52 8.93 -16.11
CA THR A 464 9.46 9.93 -16.29
C THR A 464 9.84 11.28 -15.65
N VAL A 465 10.51 11.27 -14.49
CA VAL A 465 11.06 12.50 -13.88
C VAL A 465 12.11 13.16 -14.81
N LYS A 466 13.04 12.37 -15.38
CA LYS A 466 14.05 12.90 -16.30
C LYS A 466 13.44 13.46 -17.56
N GLU A 467 12.46 12.75 -18.13
CA GLU A 467 11.76 13.22 -19.32
C GLU A 467 11.02 14.54 -19.05
N MET A 468 10.41 14.67 -17.86
CA MET A 468 9.83 15.93 -17.41
C MET A 468 10.87 17.06 -17.39
N GLU A 469 12.02 16.82 -16.78
CA GLU A 469 13.11 17.80 -16.71
C GLU A 469 13.65 18.18 -18.13
N ASN A 470 13.77 17.21 -19.03
CA ASN A 470 14.16 17.45 -20.41
C ASN A 470 13.14 18.30 -21.16
N ARG A 471 11.85 18.02 -20.98
CA ARG A 471 10.76 18.83 -21.57
C ARG A 471 10.83 20.27 -21.09
N TYR A 472 11.09 20.48 -19.80
CA TYR A 472 11.29 21.83 -19.25
C TYR A 472 12.46 22.57 -19.90
N LYS A 473 13.61 21.90 -20.10
CA LYS A 473 14.76 22.49 -20.80
C LYS A 473 14.38 22.93 -22.22
N LEU A 474 13.68 22.07 -22.94
CA LEU A 474 13.21 22.38 -24.32
C LEU A 474 12.20 23.54 -24.33
N MET A 475 11.24 23.57 -23.42
CA MET A 475 10.25 24.64 -23.28
C MET A 475 10.89 25.96 -22.90
N THR A 476 11.86 25.94 -21.98
CA THR A 476 12.60 27.13 -21.56
C THR A 476 13.44 27.70 -22.72
N GLY A 477 14.08 26.84 -23.52
CA GLY A 477 14.85 27.25 -24.69
C GLY A 477 14.04 28.02 -25.73
N ILE A 478 12.70 27.81 -25.77
CA ILE A 478 11.78 28.49 -26.70
C ILE A 478 10.98 29.63 -26.02
N GLY A 479 11.12 29.75 -24.67
CA GLY A 479 10.42 30.77 -23.91
C GLY A 479 8.92 30.50 -23.74
N VAL A 480 8.52 29.22 -23.57
CA VAL A 480 7.14 28.82 -23.33
C VAL A 480 6.98 28.17 -21.96
N LYS A 481 5.76 28.25 -21.37
CA LYS A 481 5.50 27.81 -20.01
C LYS A 481 4.89 26.40 -19.90
N ASN A 482 4.35 25.87 -20.99
CA ASN A 482 3.65 24.58 -21.01
C ASN A 482 3.76 23.91 -22.38
N ILE A 483 3.38 22.63 -22.41
CA ILE A 483 3.41 21.77 -23.61
C ILE A 483 2.56 22.34 -24.77
N ASP A 484 1.44 22.98 -24.48
CA ASP A 484 0.58 23.57 -25.50
C ASP A 484 1.26 24.73 -26.19
N GLY A 485 1.92 25.60 -25.42
CA GLY A 485 2.72 26.70 -25.97
C GLY A 485 3.89 26.19 -26.79
N TYR A 486 4.49 25.06 -26.43
CA TYR A 486 5.52 24.39 -27.21
C TYR A 486 4.96 23.85 -28.52
N ASN A 487 3.87 23.09 -28.44
CA ASN A 487 3.25 22.46 -29.62
C ASN A 487 2.64 23.48 -30.60
N SER A 488 2.25 24.66 -30.12
CA SER A 488 1.76 25.73 -31.00
C SER A 488 2.87 26.44 -31.80
N LYS A 489 4.10 26.45 -31.27
CA LYS A 489 5.26 27.11 -31.89
C LYS A 489 6.11 26.19 -32.75
N ASN A 490 6.09 24.89 -32.50
CA ASN A 490 6.93 23.90 -33.16
C ASN A 490 6.16 23.00 -34.11
N LYS A 491 6.79 22.63 -35.23
CA LYS A 491 6.25 21.64 -36.18
C LYS A 491 6.27 20.22 -35.61
N LYS A 492 7.30 19.88 -34.77
CA LYS A 492 7.39 18.60 -34.11
C LYS A 492 6.73 18.73 -32.74
N HIS A 493 5.53 18.18 -32.62
CA HIS A 493 4.77 18.22 -31.37
C HIS A 493 5.36 17.25 -30.32
N MET A 494 5.31 17.61 -29.04
CA MET A 494 5.54 16.71 -27.93
C MET A 494 4.23 15.98 -27.62
N PRO A 495 4.22 14.65 -27.55
CA PRO A 495 3.05 13.90 -27.12
C PRO A 495 2.81 14.05 -25.61
N TYR A 496 1.55 13.97 -25.19
CA TYR A 496 1.23 13.73 -23.78
C TYR A 496 1.73 12.34 -23.38
N ILE A 497 2.13 12.18 -22.13
CA ILE A 497 2.50 10.88 -21.55
C ILE A 497 1.56 10.59 -20.39
N VAL A 498 0.90 9.43 -20.42
CA VAL A 498 0.06 8.96 -19.34
C VAL A 498 0.66 7.68 -18.77
N LEU A 499 1.13 7.77 -17.51
CA LEU A 499 1.63 6.64 -16.76
C LEU A 499 0.51 6.07 -15.90
N ILE A 500 0.21 4.77 -16.08
CA ILE A 500 -0.89 4.07 -15.38
C ILE A 500 -0.32 2.91 -14.59
N VAL A 501 -0.62 2.89 -13.30
CA VAL A 501 -0.22 1.82 -12.37
C VAL A 501 -1.49 1.14 -11.85
N ASP A 502 -1.68 -0.14 -12.13
CA ASP A 502 -2.88 -0.89 -11.70
C ASP A 502 -2.86 -1.23 -10.20
N GLU A 503 -1.69 -1.54 -9.63
CA GLU A 503 -1.59 -1.86 -8.21
C GLU A 503 -0.39 -1.18 -7.54
N MET A 504 -0.67 -0.03 -6.94
CA MET A 504 0.36 0.78 -6.25
C MET A 504 0.90 0.06 -5.00
N SER A 505 0.09 -0.75 -4.30
CA SER A 505 0.50 -1.41 -3.07
C SER A 505 1.74 -2.28 -3.24
N ASP A 506 1.84 -2.96 -4.39
CA ASP A 506 2.94 -3.88 -4.66
C ASP A 506 4.26 -3.11 -4.93
N LEU A 507 4.16 -1.91 -5.47
CA LEU A 507 5.30 -1.01 -5.65
C LEU A 507 5.75 -0.40 -4.32
N MET A 508 4.80 0.05 -3.48
CA MET A 508 5.09 0.69 -2.20
C MET A 508 5.79 -0.25 -1.22
N LEU A 509 5.51 -1.55 -1.28
CA LEU A 509 6.17 -2.57 -0.46
C LEU A 509 7.68 -2.72 -0.77
N ILE A 510 8.08 -2.49 -2.03
CA ILE A 510 9.45 -2.73 -2.49
C ILE A 510 10.31 -1.47 -2.41
N ALA A 511 9.78 -0.34 -2.85
CA ALA A 511 10.52 0.91 -3.01
C ALA A 511 9.73 2.15 -2.57
N GLY A 512 8.92 2.06 -1.50
CA GLY A 512 7.95 3.08 -1.10
C GLY A 512 8.51 4.49 -0.99
N LYS A 513 9.65 4.69 -0.32
CA LYS A 513 10.28 6.03 -0.18
C LYS A 513 10.74 6.62 -1.51
N GLU A 514 11.30 5.79 -2.38
CA GLU A 514 11.79 6.23 -3.68
C GLU A 514 10.62 6.62 -4.59
N ILE A 515 9.58 5.82 -4.59
CA ILE A 515 8.33 6.07 -5.33
C ILE A 515 7.66 7.35 -4.84
N GLU A 516 7.54 7.56 -3.52
CA GLU A 516 7.01 8.80 -2.95
C GLU A 516 7.80 10.03 -3.41
N ASN A 517 9.13 9.94 -3.43
CA ASN A 517 10.00 11.02 -3.92
C ASN A 517 9.75 11.32 -5.40
N TYR A 518 9.64 10.31 -6.26
CA TYR A 518 9.33 10.51 -7.68
C TYR A 518 7.93 11.10 -7.87
N ILE A 519 6.93 10.59 -7.16
CA ILE A 519 5.57 11.12 -7.20
C ILE A 519 5.55 12.58 -6.75
N GLN A 520 6.25 12.93 -5.67
CA GLN A 520 6.31 14.31 -5.18
C GLN A 520 6.92 15.25 -6.24
N LYS A 521 8.01 14.87 -6.90
CA LYS A 521 8.61 15.66 -7.99
C LYS A 521 7.66 15.81 -9.18
N LEU A 522 7.06 14.71 -9.62
CA LEU A 522 6.14 14.70 -10.75
C LEU A 522 4.89 15.54 -10.48
N SER A 523 4.28 15.40 -9.29
CA SER A 523 3.05 16.12 -8.97
C SER A 523 3.19 17.64 -8.98
N GLN A 524 4.39 18.16 -8.69
CA GLN A 524 4.66 19.58 -8.67
C GLN A 524 4.80 20.19 -10.08
N MET A 525 5.34 19.43 -11.03
CA MET A 525 5.78 19.99 -12.31
C MET A 525 5.24 19.25 -13.55
N ALA A 526 4.80 18.00 -13.45
CA ALA A 526 4.47 17.17 -14.60
C ALA A 526 3.33 17.70 -15.45
N ARG A 527 2.34 18.39 -14.85
CA ARG A 527 1.18 18.95 -15.56
C ARG A 527 1.58 19.87 -16.71
N ALA A 528 2.50 20.80 -16.48
CA ALA A 528 2.93 21.75 -17.53
C ALA A 528 3.76 21.05 -18.62
N ALA A 529 4.45 19.96 -18.30
CA ALA A 529 5.20 19.12 -19.23
C ALA A 529 4.32 18.13 -20.01
N GLY A 530 3.00 18.08 -19.75
CA GLY A 530 2.07 17.16 -20.40
C GLY A 530 2.25 15.71 -19.96
N ILE A 531 2.62 15.48 -18.70
CA ILE A 531 2.80 14.15 -18.10
C ILE A 531 1.77 13.97 -17.01
N HIS A 532 1.02 12.87 -17.06
CA HIS A 532 -0.08 12.57 -16.16
C HIS A 532 0.08 11.18 -15.56
N ILE A 533 -0.34 11.03 -14.30
CA ILE A 533 -0.19 9.78 -13.56
C ILE A 533 -1.55 9.32 -13.06
N ILE A 534 -1.87 8.07 -13.31
CA ILE A 534 -3.03 7.37 -12.75
C ILE A 534 -2.50 6.24 -11.88
N MET A 535 -2.81 6.31 -10.58
CA MET A 535 -2.43 5.27 -9.64
C MET A 535 -3.66 4.58 -9.10
N ALA A 536 -3.69 3.26 -9.26
CA ALA A 536 -4.77 2.45 -8.74
C ALA A 536 -4.29 1.49 -7.65
N THR A 537 -5.17 1.12 -6.71
CA THR A 537 -4.89 0.14 -5.68
C THR A 537 -6.16 -0.57 -5.21
N GLN A 538 -6.02 -1.86 -4.89
CA GLN A 538 -7.07 -2.66 -4.25
C GLN A 538 -6.93 -2.67 -2.72
N ARG A 539 -5.82 -2.12 -2.19
CA ARG A 539 -5.52 -2.07 -0.75
C ARG A 539 -5.48 -0.63 -0.26
N PRO A 540 -6.63 -0.06 0.14
CA PRO A 540 -6.72 1.34 0.57
C PRO A 540 -6.23 1.54 2.02
N SER A 541 -5.08 0.97 2.38
CA SER A 541 -4.46 1.15 3.70
C SER A 541 -3.68 2.47 3.78
N VAL A 542 -3.44 2.94 5.00
CA VAL A 542 -2.69 4.18 5.26
C VAL A 542 -1.23 4.05 4.81
N ASP A 543 -0.66 2.84 4.86
CA ASP A 543 0.70 2.55 4.42
C ASP A 543 0.88 2.66 2.90
N VAL A 544 -0.20 2.45 2.14
CA VAL A 544 -0.22 2.58 0.68
C VAL A 544 -0.64 3.98 0.27
N ILE A 545 -1.74 4.50 0.82
CA ILE A 545 -2.27 5.84 0.55
C ILE A 545 -1.79 6.78 1.66
N THR A 546 -0.50 7.08 1.66
CA THR A 546 0.14 7.93 2.66
C THR A 546 -0.32 9.40 2.58
N GLY A 547 0.03 10.20 3.60
CA GLY A 547 -0.22 11.64 3.59
C GLY A 547 0.40 12.35 2.38
N THR A 548 1.60 11.95 2.00
CA THR A 548 2.32 12.46 0.81
C THR A 548 1.56 12.15 -0.48
N ILE A 549 1.08 10.92 -0.65
CA ILE A 549 0.27 10.52 -1.80
C ILE A 549 -1.02 11.34 -1.87
N LYS A 550 -1.74 11.45 -0.74
CA LYS A 550 -2.99 12.24 -0.67
C LYS A 550 -2.81 13.71 -1.02
N ALA A 551 -1.72 14.32 -0.59
CA ALA A 551 -1.41 15.72 -0.90
C ALA A 551 -1.14 15.93 -2.40
N ASN A 552 -0.58 14.93 -3.07
CA ASN A 552 -0.15 14.99 -4.45
C ASN A 552 -1.20 14.49 -5.46
N PHE A 553 -2.21 13.75 -5.00
CA PHE A 553 -3.36 13.29 -5.77
C PHE A 553 -4.66 13.93 -5.24
N PRO A 554 -4.95 15.17 -5.60
CA PRO A 554 -6.15 15.86 -5.12
C PRO A 554 -7.43 15.31 -5.73
N THR A 555 -7.37 14.74 -6.94
CA THR A 555 -8.50 14.08 -7.59
C THR A 555 -8.47 12.59 -7.28
N ARG A 556 -9.58 12.07 -6.74
CA ARG A 556 -9.65 10.68 -6.28
C ARG A 556 -10.94 10.03 -6.68
N ILE A 557 -10.86 8.74 -7.00
CA ILE A 557 -12.02 7.88 -7.23
C ILE A 557 -11.98 6.76 -6.20
N SER A 558 -13.06 6.61 -5.45
CA SER A 558 -13.27 5.47 -4.58
C SER A 558 -14.41 4.62 -5.11
N PHE A 559 -14.12 3.39 -5.43
CA PHE A 559 -15.11 2.33 -5.61
C PHE A 559 -15.54 1.80 -4.24
N GLN A 560 -16.39 0.78 -4.24
CA GLN A 560 -16.82 0.12 -3.02
C GLN A 560 -15.61 -0.36 -2.20
N VAL A 561 -15.63 -0.08 -0.90
CA VAL A 561 -14.64 -0.52 0.08
C VAL A 561 -15.32 -1.28 1.22
N SER A 562 -14.53 -2.01 2.01
CA SER A 562 -15.04 -2.88 3.07
C SER A 562 -15.42 -2.11 4.33
N SER A 563 -14.79 -0.97 4.59
CA SER A 563 -14.94 -0.24 5.84
C SER A 563 -15.06 1.28 5.67
N LYS A 564 -15.66 1.93 6.68
CA LYS A 564 -15.70 3.41 6.79
C LYS A 564 -14.27 3.99 6.92
N ILE A 565 -13.32 3.23 7.47
CA ILE A 565 -11.93 3.65 7.62
C ILE A 565 -11.26 3.73 6.24
N ASP A 566 -11.48 2.74 5.38
CA ASP A 566 -10.94 2.73 4.02
C ASP A 566 -11.49 3.90 3.20
N SER A 567 -12.81 4.19 3.32
CA SER A 567 -13.41 5.35 2.67
C SER A 567 -12.75 6.66 3.10
N ARG A 568 -12.51 6.85 4.41
CA ARG A 568 -11.80 8.02 4.93
C ARG A 568 -10.35 8.06 4.49
N THR A 569 -9.69 6.91 4.37
CA THR A 569 -8.31 6.85 3.88
C THR A 569 -8.21 7.35 2.45
N ILE A 570 -9.16 7.03 1.58
CA ILE A 570 -9.17 7.46 0.18
C ILE A 570 -9.69 8.90 0.05
N LEU A 571 -10.89 9.16 0.52
CA LEU A 571 -11.65 10.38 0.25
C LEU A 571 -11.54 11.44 1.35
N GLY A 572 -11.13 11.06 2.57
CA GLY A 572 -11.23 11.91 3.76
C GLY A 572 -12.61 11.84 4.43
N GLU A 573 -13.61 11.26 3.78
CA GLU A 573 -14.99 11.14 4.26
C GLU A 573 -15.48 9.70 4.14
N GLN A 574 -16.52 9.35 4.90
CA GLN A 574 -17.23 8.07 4.79
C GLN A 574 -18.23 8.08 3.64
N GLY A 575 -18.63 6.92 3.16
CA GLY A 575 -19.69 6.75 2.14
C GLY A 575 -19.32 5.80 1.01
N ALA A 576 -18.03 5.50 0.79
CA ALA A 576 -17.63 4.52 -0.22
C ALA A 576 -17.95 3.07 0.21
N GLU A 577 -18.10 2.81 1.51
CA GLU A 577 -18.57 1.53 2.05
C GLU A 577 -20.04 1.24 1.72
N GLN A 578 -20.82 2.27 1.38
CA GLN A 578 -22.25 2.17 1.03
C GLN A 578 -22.48 1.98 -0.48
N LEU A 579 -21.42 1.98 -1.28
CA LEU A 579 -21.50 1.77 -2.72
C LEU A 579 -21.88 0.33 -3.06
N LEU A 580 -22.43 0.15 -4.27
CA LEU A 580 -23.03 -1.10 -4.71
C LEU A 580 -22.06 -2.04 -5.45
N GLY A 581 -20.82 -1.60 -5.67
CA GLY A 581 -19.86 -2.30 -6.54
C GLY A 581 -20.19 -2.20 -8.03
N LYS A 582 -19.52 -3.01 -8.86
CA LYS A 582 -19.74 -3.10 -10.32
C LYS A 582 -19.72 -1.75 -11.04
N GLY A 583 -18.75 -0.89 -10.72
CA GLY A 583 -18.58 0.41 -11.35
C GLY A 583 -19.24 1.58 -10.62
N ASP A 584 -19.96 1.34 -9.53
CA ASP A 584 -20.49 2.40 -8.68
C ASP A 584 -19.36 3.05 -7.86
N MET A 585 -19.17 4.36 -8.00
CA MET A 585 -18.02 5.06 -7.45
C MET A 585 -18.35 6.45 -6.91
N LEU A 586 -17.50 6.92 -5.99
CA LEU A 586 -17.46 8.32 -5.55
C LEU A 586 -16.25 9.00 -6.18
N PHE A 587 -16.50 10.03 -6.92
CA PHE A 587 -15.51 10.90 -7.54
C PHE A 587 -15.33 12.15 -6.70
N MET A 588 -14.12 12.40 -6.22
CA MET A 588 -13.73 13.62 -5.52
C MET A 588 -12.88 14.49 -6.47
N SER A 589 -13.41 15.66 -6.78
CA SER A 589 -12.67 16.66 -7.57
C SER A 589 -11.60 17.37 -6.72
N SER A 590 -10.69 18.07 -7.37
CA SER A 590 -9.67 18.90 -6.69
C SER A 590 -10.25 19.99 -5.77
N ALA A 591 -11.52 20.32 -5.91
CA ALA A 591 -12.25 21.23 -5.02
C ALA A 591 -12.88 20.53 -3.81
N ASN A 592 -12.50 19.31 -3.50
CA ASN A 592 -13.05 18.46 -2.43
C ASN A 592 -14.57 18.22 -2.51
N ARG A 593 -15.14 18.30 -3.71
CA ARG A 593 -16.56 17.97 -3.94
C ARG A 593 -16.66 16.50 -4.32
N ILE A 594 -17.46 15.76 -3.55
CA ILE A 594 -17.73 14.33 -3.81
C ILE A 594 -19.01 14.21 -4.59
N VAL A 595 -18.95 13.51 -5.71
CA VAL A 595 -20.09 13.21 -6.59
C VAL A 595 -20.13 11.70 -6.84
N ARG A 596 -21.32 11.09 -6.74
CA ARG A 596 -21.51 9.70 -7.12
C ARG A 596 -21.65 9.57 -8.61
N ILE A 597 -20.89 8.66 -9.21
CA ILE A 597 -20.87 8.38 -10.64
C ILE A 597 -20.98 6.86 -10.83
N HIS A 598 -21.72 6.47 -11.86
CA HIS A 598 -21.79 5.08 -12.28
C HIS A 598 -20.88 4.89 -13.49
N GLY A 599 -19.75 4.21 -13.26
CA GLY A 599 -18.71 3.97 -14.26
C GLY A 599 -19.19 3.12 -15.43
N PRO A 600 -18.62 3.29 -16.62
CA PRO A 600 -19.02 2.52 -17.79
C PRO A 600 -18.55 1.07 -17.68
N HIS A 601 -19.37 0.17 -18.15
CA HIS A 601 -19.01 -1.24 -18.34
C HIS A 601 -18.27 -1.39 -19.65
N VAL A 602 -17.14 -2.11 -19.59
CA VAL A 602 -16.31 -2.47 -20.75
C VAL A 602 -16.04 -3.97 -20.67
N THR A 603 -16.21 -4.67 -21.78
CA THR A 603 -15.96 -6.10 -21.90
C THR A 603 -14.55 -6.36 -22.45
N GLU A 604 -13.97 -7.52 -22.11
CA GLU A 604 -12.69 -7.97 -22.66
C GLU A 604 -12.72 -8.05 -24.20
N SER A 605 -13.83 -8.49 -24.78
CA SER A 605 -14.03 -8.54 -26.22
C SER A 605 -13.94 -7.16 -26.90
N GLU A 606 -14.42 -6.10 -26.26
CA GLU A 606 -14.26 -4.73 -26.75
C GLU A 606 -12.80 -4.30 -26.75
N ILE A 607 -12.08 -4.58 -25.65
CA ILE A 607 -10.66 -4.29 -25.50
C ILE A 607 -9.84 -5.00 -26.58
N GLU A 608 -10.09 -6.30 -26.80
CA GLU A 608 -9.38 -7.07 -27.82
C GLU A 608 -9.62 -6.56 -29.25
N LYS A 609 -10.86 -6.20 -29.60
CA LYS A 609 -11.19 -5.64 -30.91
C LYS A 609 -10.46 -4.32 -31.16
N VAL A 610 -10.46 -3.43 -30.17
CA VAL A 610 -9.77 -2.14 -30.26
C VAL A 610 -8.26 -2.35 -30.38
N ASN A 611 -7.67 -3.17 -29.52
CA ASN A 611 -6.24 -3.43 -29.52
C ASN A 611 -5.78 -4.15 -30.80
N GLY A 612 -6.56 -5.12 -31.29
CA GLY A 612 -6.29 -5.80 -32.56
C GLY A 612 -6.28 -4.82 -33.74
N TYR A 613 -7.24 -3.89 -33.76
CA TYR A 613 -7.29 -2.82 -34.77
C TYR A 613 -6.08 -1.87 -34.69
N LEU A 614 -5.69 -1.44 -33.48
CA LEU A 614 -4.54 -0.56 -33.29
C LEU A 614 -3.21 -1.24 -33.68
N ARG A 615 -3.01 -2.51 -33.30
CA ARG A 615 -1.84 -3.31 -33.70
C ARG A 615 -1.72 -3.49 -35.21
N SER A 616 -2.85 -3.53 -35.93
CA SER A 616 -2.85 -3.66 -37.38
C SER A 616 -2.37 -2.40 -38.12
N GLN A 617 -2.38 -1.24 -37.42
CA GLN A 617 -1.95 0.02 -38.00
C GLN A 617 -0.47 0.36 -37.78
N GLY A 618 0.17 -0.22 -36.81
CA GLY A 618 1.58 0.02 -36.50
C GLY A 618 2.09 -0.76 -35.34
N LYS A 619 3.42 -0.83 -35.23
CA LYS A 619 4.12 -1.41 -34.05
C LYS A 619 4.57 -0.27 -33.14
N PRO A 620 4.66 -0.50 -31.82
CA PRO A 620 5.19 0.49 -30.89
C PRO A 620 6.68 0.74 -31.15
N ASP A 621 7.11 1.98 -30.92
CA ASP A 621 8.53 2.36 -30.91
C ASP A 621 9.01 2.41 -29.45
N TYR A 622 9.50 1.27 -28.96
CA TYR A 622 9.88 1.12 -27.56
C TYR A 622 11.18 1.87 -27.24
N ILE A 623 11.19 2.54 -26.11
CA ILE A 623 12.34 3.21 -25.52
C ILE A 623 12.94 2.31 -24.44
N ASP A 624 14.02 1.61 -24.75
CA ASP A 624 14.66 0.65 -23.84
C ASP A 624 15.11 1.28 -22.51
N GLU A 625 15.50 2.57 -22.53
CA GLU A 625 15.96 3.30 -21.34
C GLU A 625 14.92 3.39 -20.21
N ILE A 626 13.62 3.23 -20.50
CA ILE A 626 12.54 3.32 -19.50
C ILE A 626 12.65 2.20 -18.48
N THR A 627 13.05 1.01 -18.91
CA THR A 627 13.08 -0.20 -18.08
C THR A 627 14.47 -0.56 -17.57
N VAL A 628 15.50 0.21 -17.94
CA VAL A 628 16.88 -0.02 -17.48
C VAL A 628 16.99 0.38 -16.01
N ILE A 629 17.21 -0.62 -15.17
CA ILE A 629 17.51 -0.43 -13.75
C ILE A 629 18.94 0.13 -13.69
N LYS A 630 19.09 1.40 -13.35
CA LYS A 630 20.38 1.92 -12.91
C LYS A 630 20.56 1.42 -11.48
N ASP A 631 21.31 0.35 -11.31
CA ASP A 631 21.76 -0.06 -9.98
C ASP A 631 22.45 1.15 -9.35
N ASN A 632 21.72 1.79 -8.43
CA ASN A 632 22.22 2.90 -7.65
C ASN A 632 23.43 2.40 -6.89
N GLU A 633 24.61 2.90 -7.23
CA GLU A 633 25.85 3.07 -6.44
C GLU A 633 26.26 2.02 -5.39
N LEU A 634 25.61 0.86 -5.28
CA LEU A 634 25.99 -0.22 -4.37
C LEU A 634 26.58 -1.46 -5.06
N ASP A 635 26.52 -1.54 -6.40
CA ASP A 635 27.14 -2.61 -7.19
C ASP A 635 28.02 -2.06 -8.33
N SER A 636 28.93 -1.15 -8.02
CA SER A 636 30.06 -0.83 -8.91
C SER A 636 31.14 -1.95 -8.93
N ASN A 637 30.72 -3.21 -8.75
CA ASN A 637 31.60 -4.36 -8.77
C ASN A 637 31.29 -5.39 -9.88
N LYS A 638 30.62 -4.99 -10.97
CA LYS A 638 30.52 -5.85 -12.17
C LYS A 638 30.62 -5.04 -13.45
N ASN A 639 31.74 -4.42 -13.68
CA ASN A 639 32.26 -4.16 -15.03
C ASN A 639 33.77 -4.53 -15.05
N ILE A 640 34.01 -5.81 -15.01
CA ILE A 640 35.25 -6.39 -15.45
C ILE A 640 35.18 -6.38 -16.98
N ASN A 641 35.58 -5.27 -17.60
CA ASN A 641 36.12 -5.19 -18.97
C ASN A 641 36.34 -3.72 -19.37
N ASN A 642 37.13 -3.00 -18.55
CA ASN A 642 37.86 -1.85 -19.03
C ASN A 642 39.14 -1.69 -18.15
N GLU A 643 40.10 -2.54 -18.41
CA GLU A 643 41.39 -2.60 -17.67
C GLU A 643 42.31 -1.42 -17.88
N ASN A 644 41.95 -0.36 -18.59
CA ASN A 644 42.90 0.69 -18.99
C ASN A 644 42.41 2.14 -18.80
N LYS A 645 41.46 2.44 -17.91
CA LYS A 645 41.20 3.85 -17.53
C LYS A 645 41.65 4.08 -16.08
N LYS A 646 42.78 4.74 -15.89
CA LYS A 646 43.26 5.23 -14.59
C LYS A 646 42.22 6.22 -14.02
N ASP A 647 41.94 6.13 -12.72
CA ASP A 647 41.07 7.10 -12.03
C ASP A 647 41.66 8.52 -12.18
N GLU A 648 40.84 9.51 -12.44
CA GLU A 648 41.26 10.92 -12.63
C GLU A 648 42.11 11.44 -11.45
N LEU A 649 41.85 10.96 -10.24
CA LEU A 649 42.56 11.33 -9.02
C LEU A 649 43.78 10.44 -8.74
N TYR A 650 44.09 9.48 -9.60
CA TYR A 650 45.21 8.54 -9.38
C TYR A 650 46.57 9.26 -9.25
N PHE A 651 46.86 10.20 -10.15
CA PHE A 651 48.11 10.94 -10.14
C PHE A 651 48.24 11.87 -8.94
N GLU A 652 47.14 12.50 -8.51
CA GLU A 652 47.11 13.33 -7.31
C GLU A 652 47.31 12.49 -6.05
N ALA A 653 46.63 11.33 -5.95
CA ALA A 653 46.83 10.37 -4.87
C ALA A 653 48.29 9.86 -4.79
N LEU A 654 48.89 9.57 -5.93
CA LEU A 654 50.28 9.11 -6.03
C LEU A 654 51.25 10.18 -5.51
N ASN A 655 51.04 11.46 -5.87
CA ASN A 655 51.86 12.57 -5.37
C ASN A 655 51.73 12.73 -3.84
N ILE A 656 50.49 12.64 -3.31
CA ILE A 656 50.24 12.73 -1.86
C ILE A 656 50.93 11.58 -1.10
N VAL A 657 50.85 10.34 -1.60
CA VAL A 657 51.48 9.16 -0.98
C VAL A 657 52.99 9.29 -0.99
N LYS A 658 53.61 9.76 -2.09
CA LYS A 658 55.06 9.97 -2.20
C LYS A 658 55.56 11.11 -1.31
N LEU A 659 54.83 12.22 -1.22
CA LEU A 659 55.20 13.38 -0.41
C LEU A 659 55.10 13.09 1.10
N GLU A 660 54.00 12.51 1.52
CA GLU A 660 53.72 12.33 2.96
C GLU A 660 54.21 10.97 3.50
N LYS A 661 54.77 10.12 2.64
CA LYS A 661 55.29 8.78 2.97
C LYS A 661 54.31 7.93 3.80
N LYS A 662 53.00 8.06 3.51
CA LYS A 662 51.93 7.34 4.19
C LYS A 662 50.98 6.71 3.16
N ALA A 663 50.96 5.36 3.14
CA ALA A 663 50.11 4.59 2.24
C ALA A 663 49.04 3.82 3.03
N SER A 664 47.84 4.43 3.19
CA SER A 664 46.67 3.74 3.72
C SER A 664 45.37 4.29 3.11
N THR A 665 44.40 3.42 2.93
CA THR A 665 43.09 3.76 2.36
C THR A 665 42.42 4.91 3.11
N SER A 666 42.42 4.85 4.46
CA SER A 666 41.84 5.89 5.33
C SER A 666 42.58 7.24 5.25
N PHE A 667 43.85 7.22 4.91
CA PHE A 667 44.66 8.43 4.72
C PHE A 667 44.27 9.13 3.41
N LEU A 668 44.19 8.38 2.29
CA LEU A 668 43.74 8.90 1.00
C LEU A 668 42.30 9.40 1.04
N GLN A 669 41.42 8.66 1.71
CA GLN A 669 40.04 9.07 1.90
C GLN A 669 39.93 10.47 2.52
N ARG A 670 40.66 10.74 3.57
CA ARG A 670 40.67 12.04 4.26
C ARG A 670 41.32 13.17 3.47
N LYS A 671 42.39 12.89 2.77
CA LYS A 671 43.14 13.90 2.02
C LYS A 671 42.47 14.31 0.73
N LEU A 672 41.91 13.37 0.00
CA LEU A 672 41.20 13.61 -1.27
C LEU A 672 39.69 13.82 -1.09
N GLN A 673 39.15 13.71 0.14
CA GLN A 673 37.70 13.81 0.48
C GLN A 673 36.84 12.88 -0.40
N ILE A 674 37.30 11.66 -0.65
CA ILE A 674 36.63 10.65 -1.46
C ILE A 674 36.05 9.52 -0.61
N GLY A 675 35.09 8.75 -1.15
CA GLY A 675 34.55 7.58 -0.48
C GLY A 675 35.57 6.45 -0.30
N TYR A 676 35.41 5.63 0.74
CA TYR A 676 36.31 4.53 1.09
C TYR A 676 36.61 3.60 -0.10
N ASN A 677 35.55 3.21 -0.86
CA ASN A 677 35.70 2.29 -2.00
C ASN A 677 36.55 2.88 -3.14
N ARG A 678 36.44 4.19 -3.41
CA ARG A 678 37.28 4.85 -4.41
C ARG A 678 38.74 4.95 -3.95
N ALA A 679 38.96 5.28 -2.67
CA ALA A 679 40.29 5.32 -2.07
C ALA A 679 40.96 3.92 -2.06
N ALA A 680 40.19 2.86 -1.77
CA ALA A 680 40.67 1.47 -1.81
C ALA A 680 41.08 1.06 -3.22
N ARG A 681 40.28 1.38 -4.24
CA ARG A 681 40.59 1.09 -5.65
C ARG A 681 41.87 1.82 -6.12
N ILE A 682 42.03 3.09 -5.74
CA ILE A 682 43.27 3.83 -6.06
C ILE A 682 44.50 3.19 -5.39
N MET A 683 44.34 2.74 -4.14
CA MET A 683 45.44 2.04 -3.43
C MET A 683 45.74 0.67 -4.05
N GLU A 684 44.76 -0.08 -4.51
CA GLU A 684 44.94 -1.34 -5.23
C GLU A 684 45.62 -1.14 -6.60
N MET A 685 45.32 -0.06 -7.31
CA MET A 685 46.03 0.30 -8.53
C MET A 685 47.47 0.64 -8.25
N MET A 686 47.81 1.37 -7.18
CA MET A 686 49.18 1.65 -6.76
C MET A 686 49.94 0.39 -6.36
N GLU A 687 49.27 -0.60 -5.77
CA GLU A 687 49.82 -1.91 -5.43
C GLU A 687 50.13 -2.73 -6.70
N LYS A 688 49.21 -2.76 -7.66
CA LYS A 688 49.42 -3.42 -8.96
C LYS A 688 50.55 -2.79 -9.77
N GLU A 689 50.76 -1.49 -9.68
CA GLU A 689 51.86 -0.77 -10.33
C GLU A 689 53.19 -0.82 -9.54
N GLY A 690 53.22 -1.51 -8.39
CA GLY A 690 54.44 -1.66 -7.59
C GLY A 690 54.88 -0.39 -6.86
N VAL A 691 53.97 0.59 -6.67
CA VAL A 691 54.26 1.82 -5.93
C VAL A 691 54.18 1.61 -4.41
N VAL A 692 53.24 0.71 -3.99
CA VAL A 692 53.05 0.34 -2.60
C VAL A 692 52.99 -1.18 -2.45
N GLY A 693 53.51 -1.69 -1.34
CA GLY A 693 53.48 -3.10 -1.00
C GLY A 693 52.11 -3.58 -0.50
N GLN A 694 52.01 -4.87 -0.22
CA GLN A 694 50.81 -5.48 0.34
C GLN A 694 50.45 -4.91 1.72
N ALA A 695 49.16 -4.86 2.04
CA ALA A 695 48.67 -4.37 3.31
C ALA A 695 49.07 -5.30 4.47
N ASN A 696 49.63 -4.76 5.54
CA ASN A 696 49.87 -5.50 6.77
C ASN A 696 48.55 -5.68 7.57
N HIS A 697 48.59 -6.42 8.69
CA HIS A 697 47.45 -6.71 9.54
C HIS A 697 46.68 -5.47 10.06
N VAL A 698 47.23 -4.29 9.94
CA VAL A 698 46.64 -3.00 10.38
C VAL A 698 46.19 -2.14 9.18
N GLY A 699 46.26 -2.68 7.95
CA GLY A 699 45.85 -1.96 6.73
C GLY A 699 46.84 -0.86 6.28
N LYS A 700 48.06 -0.82 6.81
CA LYS A 700 49.14 0.06 6.33
C LYS A 700 49.98 -0.69 5.28
N ARG A 701 50.42 0.03 4.26
CA ARG A 701 51.27 -0.47 3.18
C ARG A 701 52.59 0.26 3.19
N GLU A 702 53.65 -0.43 2.84
CA GLU A 702 54.97 0.19 2.66
C GLU A 702 55.07 0.78 1.24
N ILE A 703 55.80 1.87 1.09
CA ILE A 703 56.04 2.51 -0.21
C ILE A 703 57.33 1.88 -0.74
N LEU A 704 57.26 1.30 -1.93
CA LEU A 704 58.33 0.60 -2.59
C LEU A 704 59.23 1.55 -3.39
#